data_41686b5473c71fa1a28c635a8073e004
#
_entry.id   41686b5473c71fa1a28c635a8073e004
#
_cell.length_a   1.000
_cell.length_b   1.000
_cell.length_c   1.000
_cell.angle_alpha   90.00
_cell.angle_beta   90.00
_cell.angle_gamma   90.00
#
_symmetry.space_group_name_H-M   'P 1'
#
loop_
_entity.id
_entity.type
_entity.pdbx_description
1 polymer ?
#
loop_
_entity_poly.entity_id
_entity_poly.type
_entity_poly.pdbx_seq_one_letter_code
_entity_poly.pdbx_strand_id
1 'polypeptide(L)'
;MEKSLSVIIPIDGCRSDDGNDLQAGVECLLNQKVPQEELELIFLVGENDPQLDERIQAYADKNSEMITIFNLDTNCWVDSISGKYVLFYDFSNRWEEGALAKACQYINQWEAPSNLFMCREIFQKKTAAKSTLRFIYKNGNRIVNVRENPRIISVSLNNVIFQREALKRGIKEPANGKDFLYGRELYFLTRLLMDNPSVGIISSVSFIYRNSERLCSEHADGGMEYVRNLNILFRELELLASDEASQHYIRNVMLYVMKQYLDGADTSTVFTEEERNAYLCFLREELQQIPDDIIDNAPGTVQNQRMALYTAKYGKDIFQDGTMEKNAILWNGHRLVNLKHDAICFHTITVENEMLNIAGTVTAGTLNQKTDLVSRNESGKEWLAELQFYPKNDVTNRFDEVLLAGRRFNLTIPLREIRKASFYLVVNDEETKIYPKMMGDTGLKHQYRYSYAEKEGWLIRYDNGDIIVAQKSVLNAVKFKHRFLKELHRKNDTAGEAAFRKNLRWSKRVRKLKLKNQIAFVSARSNAALLPNMQSVYERIKSVFTQMMPYSDEEMDEAIEAVYSSKVVVTDDYFYLFRKFGKKPGQKFVQLWHATGAFKKFGLDGTDLFPEVDRLYHKDYDLVSVSGENLKGIYADAFGINRKIVKDYGVPRTDKLLLPEYVEETRKRILEAYPNLKEKQVILYAPTFRDSNGKDKHFFYPEMNFESLSSSLKREQVFLICPHPVMQNQIVDKEYRNIVQVNDFTTNEMMCIADLLVTDYSSVIFEYSLLNKPMVFYCYDYDEYNRDFYLDYEKDLPGQLFRSYAEIEDYICAGDFRESERLKDFQNRYMSACDGKSGDRLARAVEDLLEE
;
A
#
# COMPACT_ATOMS: atom_id res chain seq x y z
N MET A 1 -43.99 4.89 -25.23
CA MET A 1 -43.02 5.79 -25.91
C MET A 1 -41.64 5.18 -25.77
N GLU A 2 -40.79 5.27 -26.75
CA GLU A 2 -39.41 4.83 -26.66
C GLU A 2 -38.65 5.76 -25.68
N LYS A 3 -38.05 5.18 -24.62
CA LYS A 3 -37.27 5.93 -23.66
C LYS A 3 -35.85 6.20 -24.20
N SER A 4 -35.17 7.21 -23.68
CA SER A 4 -33.81 7.54 -24.11
C SER A 4 -32.80 6.59 -23.51
N LEU A 5 -32.97 6.20 -22.22
CA LEU A 5 -31.98 5.45 -21.46
C LEU A 5 -32.64 4.41 -20.54
N SER A 6 -32.19 3.16 -20.64
CA SER A 6 -32.44 2.11 -19.65
C SER A 6 -31.19 1.83 -18.85
N VAL A 7 -31.31 1.81 -17.51
CA VAL A 7 -30.24 1.47 -16.58
C VAL A 7 -30.56 0.10 -15.97
N ILE A 8 -29.68 -0.86 -16.19
CA ILE A 8 -29.80 -2.22 -15.68
C ILE A 8 -29.00 -2.30 -14.39
N ILE A 9 -29.63 -2.74 -13.32
CA ILE A 9 -29.09 -2.73 -11.95
C ILE A 9 -29.17 -4.17 -11.42
N PRO A 10 -28.09 -4.95 -11.56
CA PRO A 10 -28.01 -6.28 -10.97
C PRO A 10 -27.89 -6.16 -9.45
N ILE A 11 -28.68 -6.94 -8.72
CA ILE A 11 -28.64 -7.02 -7.25
C ILE A 11 -28.46 -8.51 -6.91
N ASP A 12 -27.26 -8.85 -6.51
CA ASP A 12 -26.90 -10.18 -6.04
C ASP A 12 -26.68 -10.16 -4.53
N GLY A 13 -27.29 -11.09 -3.79
CA GLY A 13 -27.39 -11.11 -2.33
C GLY A 13 -26.08 -11.28 -1.55
N CYS A 14 -24.94 -11.38 -2.23
CA CYS A 14 -23.63 -11.62 -1.61
C CYS A 14 -22.98 -10.38 -0.99
N ARG A 15 -23.60 -9.18 -1.04
CA ARG A 15 -23.01 -7.93 -0.48
C ARG A 15 -23.96 -7.29 0.52
N SER A 16 -23.92 -7.74 1.76
CA SER A 16 -24.85 -7.42 2.85
C SER A 16 -24.63 -6.09 3.56
N ASP A 17 -23.90 -5.10 3.02
CA ASP A 17 -23.53 -3.93 3.83
C ASP A 17 -24.37 -2.67 3.61
N ASP A 18 -25.36 -2.62 2.64
CA ASP A 18 -25.61 -1.29 2.12
C ASP A 18 -27.05 -0.86 1.81
N GLY A 19 -27.86 -0.85 2.82
CA GLY A 19 -29.09 -0.07 2.78
C GLY A 19 -28.89 1.43 2.46
N ASN A 20 -27.72 1.98 2.76
CA ASN A 20 -27.33 3.36 2.42
C ASN A 20 -26.86 3.50 0.98
N ASP A 21 -26.25 2.47 0.37
CA ASP A 21 -25.78 2.54 -1.00
C ASP A 21 -26.91 2.43 -2.02
N LEU A 22 -27.96 1.66 -1.74
CA LEU A 22 -29.15 1.59 -2.58
C LEU A 22 -29.80 2.99 -2.75
N GLN A 23 -30.08 3.67 -1.64
CA GLN A 23 -30.67 5.01 -1.68
C GLN A 23 -29.77 6.01 -2.41
N ALA A 24 -28.51 6.07 -2.03
CA ALA A 24 -27.54 6.97 -2.63
C ALA A 24 -27.28 6.64 -4.12
N GLY A 25 -27.41 5.39 -4.53
CA GLY A 25 -27.30 4.94 -5.92
C GLY A 25 -28.47 5.38 -6.76
N VAL A 26 -29.70 5.15 -6.28
CA VAL A 26 -30.91 5.63 -6.97
C VAL A 26 -30.91 7.16 -7.06
N GLU A 27 -30.58 7.88 -6.00
CA GLU A 27 -30.45 9.34 -6.01
C GLU A 27 -29.39 9.81 -7.02
N CYS A 28 -28.27 9.10 -7.12
CA CYS A 28 -27.25 9.39 -8.13
C CYS A 28 -27.80 9.30 -9.56
N LEU A 29 -28.61 8.28 -9.86
CA LEU A 29 -29.22 8.11 -11.18
C LEU A 29 -30.29 9.18 -11.46
N LEU A 30 -31.13 9.54 -10.49
CA LEU A 30 -32.13 10.60 -10.61
C LEU A 30 -31.48 11.98 -10.85
N ASN A 31 -30.28 12.22 -10.32
CA ASN A 31 -29.53 13.46 -10.50
C ASN A 31 -28.76 13.54 -11.81
N GLN A 32 -28.91 12.56 -12.73
CA GLN A 32 -28.24 12.54 -14.03
C GLN A 32 -28.82 13.52 -15.06
N LYS A 33 -29.86 14.28 -14.70
CA LYS A 33 -30.51 15.26 -15.58
C LYS A 33 -31.09 14.67 -16.88
N VAL A 34 -31.36 13.37 -16.88
CA VAL A 34 -32.20 12.73 -17.89
C VAL A 34 -33.66 12.93 -17.45
N PRO A 35 -34.57 13.41 -18.32
CA PRO A 35 -35.98 13.52 -17.99
C PRO A 35 -36.54 12.19 -17.46
N GLN A 36 -37.35 12.25 -16.40
CA GLN A 36 -37.85 11.01 -15.77
C GLN A 36 -38.70 10.16 -16.71
N GLU A 37 -39.44 10.79 -17.60
CA GLU A 37 -40.21 10.15 -18.65
C GLU A 37 -39.33 9.42 -19.71
N GLU A 38 -38.08 9.84 -19.82
CA GLU A 38 -37.09 9.27 -20.75
C GLU A 38 -36.16 8.24 -20.09
N LEU A 39 -36.23 8.06 -18.76
CA LEU A 39 -35.38 7.17 -17.97
C LEU A 39 -36.15 5.90 -17.58
N GLU A 40 -35.51 4.75 -17.67
CA GLU A 40 -35.98 3.46 -17.17
C GLU A 40 -34.93 2.83 -16.29
N LEU A 41 -35.32 2.36 -15.11
CA LEU A 41 -34.49 1.62 -14.18
C LEU A 41 -34.98 0.18 -14.09
N ILE A 42 -34.15 -0.78 -14.44
CA ILE A 42 -34.46 -2.21 -14.44
C ILE A 42 -33.62 -2.89 -13.35
N PHE A 43 -34.28 -3.30 -12.28
CA PHE A 43 -33.64 -4.05 -11.20
C PHE A 43 -33.69 -5.54 -11.53
N LEU A 44 -32.53 -6.21 -11.55
CA LEU A 44 -32.40 -7.63 -11.69
C LEU A 44 -32.09 -8.22 -10.32
N VAL A 45 -33.05 -8.87 -9.70
CA VAL A 45 -32.97 -9.34 -8.31
C VAL A 45 -32.75 -10.86 -8.30
N GLY A 46 -31.68 -11.32 -7.63
CA GLY A 46 -31.38 -12.74 -7.40
C GLY A 46 -32.09 -13.30 -6.16
N GLU A 47 -31.59 -14.39 -5.59
CA GLU A 47 -32.02 -14.88 -4.27
C GLU A 47 -31.46 -13.97 -3.17
N ASN A 48 -32.28 -13.11 -2.56
CA ASN A 48 -31.85 -11.99 -1.70
C ASN A 48 -32.38 -12.05 -0.28
N ASP A 49 -31.84 -11.16 0.55
CA ASP A 49 -32.35 -10.79 1.87
C ASP A 49 -33.77 -10.19 1.73
N PRO A 50 -34.79 -10.74 2.43
CA PRO A 50 -36.17 -10.24 2.40
C PRO A 50 -36.31 -8.74 2.71
N GLN A 51 -35.42 -8.17 3.56
CA GLN A 51 -35.45 -6.73 3.89
C GLN A 51 -35.01 -5.86 2.70
N LEU A 52 -34.06 -6.34 1.91
CA LEU A 52 -33.61 -5.64 0.70
C LEU A 52 -34.71 -5.69 -0.37
N ASP A 53 -35.39 -6.82 -0.52
CA ASP A 53 -36.49 -6.97 -1.47
C ASP A 53 -37.66 -6.05 -1.14
N GLU A 54 -38.06 -5.91 0.12
CA GLU A 54 -39.09 -4.96 0.58
C GLU A 54 -38.72 -3.49 0.26
N ARG A 55 -37.44 -3.13 0.39
CA ARG A 55 -36.97 -1.76 0.11
C ARG A 55 -36.97 -1.46 -1.39
N ILE A 56 -36.51 -2.40 -2.22
CA ILE A 56 -36.54 -2.28 -3.69
C ILE A 56 -38.00 -2.15 -4.13
N GLN A 57 -38.92 -2.97 -3.62
CA GLN A 57 -40.34 -2.92 -3.92
C GLN A 57 -40.94 -1.56 -3.53
N ALA A 58 -40.58 -1.01 -2.37
CA ALA A 58 -41.04 0.29 -1.92
C ALA A 58 -40.58 1.46 -2.85
N TYR A 59 -39.40 1.34 -3.46
CA TYR A 59 -38.93 2.29 -4.50
C TYR A 59 -39.72 2.12 -5.80
N ALA A 60 -39.97 0.88 -6.23
CA ALA A 60 -40.74 0.60 -7.43
C ALA A 60 -42.18 1.07 -7.31
N ASP A 61 -42.84 0.88 -6.19
CA ASP A 61 -44.20 1.31 -5.92
C ASP A 61 -44.35 2.83 -6.00
N LYS A 62 -43.35 3.59 -5.55
CA LYS A 62 -43.30 5.07 -5.61
C LYS A 62 -43.02 5.60 -7.02
N ASN A 63 -42.37 4.82 -7.87
CA ASN A 63 -41.89 5.23 -9.18
C ASN A 63 -42.24 4.19 -10.27
N SER A 64 -43.46 3.66 -10.24
CA SER A 64 -43.90 2.53 -11.09
C SER A 64 -43.85 2.79 -12.60
N GLU A 65 -43.81 4.05 -13.02
CA GLU A 65 -43.64 4.44 -14.43
C GLU A 65 -42.16 4.36 -14.89
N MET A 66 -41.23 4.32 -13.96
CA MET A 66 -39.79 4.36 -14.23
C MET A 66 -39.05 3.09 -13.81
N ILE A 67 -39.50 2.41 -12.75
CA ILE A 67 -38.81 1.26 -12.16
C ILE A 67 -39.55 -0.05 -12.49
N THR A 68 -38.81 -1.03 -13.01
CA THR A 68 -39.30 -2.40 -13.24
C THR A 68 -38.36 -3.38 -12.57
N ILE A 69 -38.93 -4.43 -11.95
CA ILE A 69 -38.16 -5.50 -11.27
C ILE A 69 -38.29 -6.80 -12.05
N PHE A 70 -37.17 -7.46 -12.28
CA PHE A 70 -37.12 -8.80 -12.87
C PHE A 70 -36.27 -9.72 -11.99
N ASN A 71 -36.54 -11.03 -12.09
CA ASN A 71 -35.67 -12.04 -11.51
C ASN A 71 -34.39 -12.16 -12.36
N LEU A 72 -33.21 -12.17 -11.71
CA LEU A 72 -31.89 -12.23 -12.35
C LEU A 72 -31.71 -13.53 -13.18
N ASP A 73 -32.30 -14.65 -12.74
CA ASP A 73 -32.17 -15.96 -13.39
C ASP A 73 -32.98 -16.08 -14.68
N THR A 74 -33.78 -15.09 -15.01
CA THR A 74 -34.61 -15.07 -16.23
C THR A 74 -34.08 -14.05 -17.22
N ASN A 75 -33.96 -14.45 -18.49
CA ASN A 75 -33.58 -13.53 -19.57
C ASN A 75 -34.77 -12.65 -20.09
N CYS A 76 -35.94 -12.70 -19.45
CA CYS A 76 -37.13 -11.94 -19.87
C CYS A 76 -36.95 -10.43 -19.88
N TRP A 77 -36.05 -9.90 -19.03
CA TRP A 77 -35.75 -8.48 -18.94
C TRP A 77 -35.18 -7.87 -20.21
N VAL A 78 -34.45 -8.66 -21.03
CA VAL A 78 -33.84 -8.21 -22.29
C VAL A 78 -34.87 -7.70 -23.28
N ASP A 79 -35.97 -8.40 -23.39
CA ASP A 79 -37.06 -8.01 -24.33
C ASP A 79 -37.85 -6.81 -23.81
N SER A 80 -37.80 -6.56 -22.48
CA SER A 80 -38.52 -5.47 -21.83
C SER A 80 -37.80 -4.11 -21.89
N ILE A 81 -36.53 -4.07 -22.31
CA ILE A 81 -35.75 -2.84 -22.43
C ILE A 81 -36.42 -1.90 -23.43
N SER A 82 -36.83 -0.71 -22.97
CA SER A 82 -37.49 0.30 -23.78
C SER A 82 -36.56 1.46 -24.19
N GLY A 83 -35.47 1.68 -23.54
CA GLY A 83 -34.51 2.75 -23.81
C GLY A 83 -33.73 2.51 -25.10
N LYS A 84 -33.49 3.58 -25.88
CA LYS A 84 -32.62 3.56 -27.06
C LYS A 84 -31.16 3.17 -26.68
N TYR A 85 -30.71 3.63 -25.52
CA TYR A 85 -29.40 3.32 -24.94
C TYR A 85 -29.56 2.54 -23.65
N VAL A 86 -28.59 1.70 -23.34
CA VAL A 86 -28.60 0.83 -22.16
C VAL A 86 -27.24 0.92 -21.46
N LEU A 87 -27.24 0.95 -20.13
CA LEU A 87 -26.01 0.79 -19.33
C LEU A 87 -26.25 -0.12 -18.14
N PHE A 88 -25.18 -0.76 -17.66
CA PHE A 88 -25.16 -1.49 -16.40
C PHE A 88 -24.65 -0.60 -15.28
N TYR A 89 -25.25 -0.70 -14.10
CA TYR A 89 -24.89 0.14 -12.97
C TYR A 89 -24.83 -0.66 -11.67
N ASP A 90 -23.71 -0.53 -10.99
CA ASP A 90 -23.48 -1.07 -9.64
C ASP A 90 -23.50 0.10 -8.64
N PHE A 91 -24.30 -0.02 -7.56
CA PHE A 91 -24.48 1.03 -6.54
C PHE A 91 -23.22 1.34 -5.73
N SER A 92 -22.21 0.48 -5.72
CA SER A 92 -20.92 0.75 -5.10
C SER A 92 -20.15 1.90 -5.76
N ASN A 93 -20.56 2.27 -6.99
CA ASN A 93 -19.90 3.27 -7.83
C ASN A 93 -20.81 4.49 -8.06
N ARG A 94 -20.32 5.52 -8.76
CA ARG A 94 -21.12 6.75 -9.03
C ARG A 94 -20.82 7.33 -10.41
N TRP A 95 -21.84 7.93 -11.02
CA TRP A 95 -21.68 8.80 -12.16
C TRP A 95 -21.51 10.26 -11.70
N GLU A 96 -20.69 11.04 -12.39
CA GLU A 96 -20.62 12.49 -12.19
C GLU A 96 -22.00 13.14 -12.47
N GLU A 97 -22.37 14.17 -11.73
CA GLU A 97 -23.71 14.81 -11.87
C GLU A 97 -23.99 15.28 -13.32
N GLY A 98 -25.11 14.83 -13.87
CA GLY A 98 -25.53 15.14 -15.24
C GLY A 98 -24.67 14.50 -16.33
N ALA A 99 -23.83 13.51 -15.98
CA ALA A 99 -22.96 12.81 -16.89
C ALA A 99 -23.74 12.04 -17.96
N LEU A 100 -24.81 11.33 -17.57
CA LEU A 100 -25.60 10.51 -18.51
C LEU A 100 -26.37 11.36 -19.51
N ALA A 101 -26.96 12.49 -19.11
CA ALA A 101 -27.60 13.41 -20.05
C ALA A 101 -26.61 13.95 -21.09
N LYS A 102 -25.40 14.34 -20.66
CA LYS A 102 -24.33 14.78 -21.56
C LYS A 102 -23.88 13.65 -22.50
N ALA A 103 -23.75 12.41 -21.98
CA ALA A 103 -23.37 11.25 -22.80
C ALA A 103 -24.40 11.01 -23.90
N CYS A 104 -25.71 10.96 -23.56
CA CYS A 104 -26.78 10.79 -24.54
C CYS A 104 -26.79 11.92 -25.58
N GLN A 105 -26.54 13.17 -25.18
CA GLN A 105 -26.43 14.31 -26.09
C GLN A 105 -25.27 14.11 -27.10
N TYR A 106 -24.08 13.69 -26.63
CA TYR A 106 -22.96 13.44 -27.55
C TYR A 106 -23.22 12.28 -28.50
N ILE A 107 -23.77 11.17 -27.98
CA ILE A 107 -24.04 9.97 -28.77
C ILE A 107 -25.05 10.30 -29.89
N ASN A 108 -26.09 11.08 -29.59
CA ASN A 108 -27.09 11.49 -30.59
C ASN A 108 -26.54 12.44 -31.66
N GLN A 109 -25.42 13.12 -31.43
CA GLN A 109 -24.75 13.99 -32.40
C GLN A 109 -23.83 13.24 -33.37
N TRP A 110 -23.50 12.00 -33.08
CA TRP A 110 -22.61 11.22 -33.93
C TRP A 110 -23.38 10.48 -35.02
N GLU A 111 -22.97 10.71 -36.27
CA GLU A 111 -23.59 10.12 -37.43
C GLU A 111 -23.20 8.66 -37.69
N ALA A 112 -22.07 8.22 -37.16
CA ALA A 112 -21.54 6.87 -37.35
C ALA A 112 -22.12 5.89 -36.32
N PRO A 113 -22.57 4.69 -36.74
CA PRO A 113 -23.15 3.70 -35.87
C PRO A 113 -22.06 2.98 -35.05
N SER A 114 -21.98 3.29 -33.77
CA SER A 114 -21.22 2.53 -32.81
C SER A 114 -22.14 1.69 -31.92
N ASN A 115 -21.79 0.43 -31.67
CA ASN A 115 -22.56 -0.44 -30.79
C ASN A 115 -22.38 -0.12 -29.30
N LEU A 116 -21.22 0.48 -28.93
CA LEU A 116 -20.89 0.81 -27.55
C LEU A 116 -20.09 2.13 -27.46
N PHE A 117 -20.22 2.79 -26.31
CA PHE A 117 -19.60 4.06 -26.00
C PHE A 117 -18.93 4.01 -24.63
N MET A 118 -17.63 4.24 -24.57
CA MET A 118 -16.82 4.19 -23.37
C MET A 118 -16.71 5.57 -22.73
N CYS A 119 -17.09 5.69 -21.44
CA CYS A 119 -16.94 6.90 -20.66
C CYS A 119 -15.68 6.85 -19.81
N ARG A 120 -15.13 8.01 -19.44
CA ARG A 120 -13.87 8.12 -18.70
C ARG A 120 -14.02 7.56 -17.28
N GLU A 121 -13.04 6.78 -16.84
CA GLU A 121 -12.94 6.23 -15.51
C GLU A 121 -12.14 7.14 -14.57
N ILE A 122 -12.64 7.35 -13.35
CA ILE A 122 -11.97 8.05 -12.26
C ILE A 122 -12.01 7.17 -11.01
N PHE A 123 -10.86 6.95 -10.38
CA PHE A 123 -10.75 6.21 -9.11
C PHE A 123 -10.63 7.19 -7.95
N GLN A 124 -11.51 7.05 -6.93
CA GLN A 124 -11.62 8.00 -5.82
C GLN A 124 -10.52 7.84 -4.75
N LYS A 125 -9.95 6.66 -4.56
CA LYS A 125 -8.88 6.43 -3.58
C LYS A 125 -7.52 6.91 -4.10
N LYS A 126 -6.78 7.68 -3.29
CA LYS A 126 -5.44 8.22 -3.60
C LYS A 126 -4.37 7.16 -3.90
N THR A 127 -4.58 5.93 -3.46
CA THR A 127 -3.67 4.78 -3.61
C THR A 127 -4.03 3.86 -4.77
N ALA A 128 -5.17 4.07 -5.43
CA ALA A 128 -5.55 3.26 -6.57
C ALA A 128 -4.54 3.44 -7.71
N ALA A 129 -4.00 2.34 -8.21
CA ALA A 129 -3.16 2.35 -9.40
C ALA A 129 -3.93 3.03 -10.54
N LYS A 130 -3.29 4.01 -11.18
CA LYS A 130 -3.90 4.73 -12.32
C LYS A 130 -4.27 3.69 -13.37
N SER A 131 -5.53 3.72 -13.85
CA SER A 131 -5.95 2.84 -14.94
C SER A 131 -4.91 2.86 -16.06
N THR A 132 -4.46 1.68 -16.47
CA THR A 132 -3.51 1.51 -17.58
C THR A 132 -4.11 1.97 -18.91
N LEU A 133 -5.44 2.05 -18.99
CA LEU A 133 -6.22 2.47 -20.16
C LEU A 133 -6.52 3.97 -20.20
N ARG A 134 -6.02 4.76 -19.23
CA ARG A 134 -6.27 6.22 -19.17
C ARG A 134 -5.87 6.99 -20.44
N PHE A 135 -4.93 6.46 -21.23
CA PHE A 135 -4.51 7.08 -22.49
C PHE A 135 -5.65 7.15 -23.51
N ILE A 136 -6.66 6.27 -23.43
CA ILE A 136 -7.82 6.22 -24.32
C ILE A 136 -8.55 7.57 -24.35
N TYR A 137 -8.64 8.25 -23.22
CA TYR A 137 -9.43 9.47 -23.03
C TYR A 137 -8.65 10.78 -23.24
N LYS A 138 -7.37 10.73 -23.63
CA LYS A 138 -6.53 11.94 -23.79
C LYS A 138 -6.87 12.80 -25.00
N ASN A 139 -7.43 12.20 -26.05
CA ASN A 139 -7.64 12.87 -27.34
C ASN A 139 -9.09 13.36 -27.56
N GLY A 140 -9.84 13.62 -26.48
CA GLY A 140 -11.20 14.14 -26.54
C GLY A 140 -12.23 13.10 -26.97
N ASN A 141 -13.49 13.57 -27.16
CA ASN A 141 -14.59 12.75 -27.63
C ASN A 141 -14.40 12.39 -29.11
N ARG A 142 -14.51 11.11 -29.44
CA ARG A 142 -14.28 10.62 -30.83
C ARG A 142 -14.84 9.20 -31.04
N ILE A 143 -15.01 8.83 -32.28
CA ILE A 143 -15.28 7.45 -32.71
C ILE A 143 -13.97 6.85 -33.22
N VAL A 144 -13.71 5.60 -32.87
CA VAL A 144 -12.48 4.88 -33.20
C VAL A 144 -12.80 3.47 -33.67
N ASN A 145 -12.12 3.00 -34.71
CA ASN A 145 -12.13 1.60 -35.12
C ASN A 145 -11.06 0.82 -34.31
N VAL A 146 -11.44 -0.18 -33.52
CA VAL A 146 -10.53 -0.96 -32.68
C VAL A 146 -9.61 -1.88 -33.49
N ARG A 147 -9.98 -2.28 -34.69
CA ARG A 147 -9.10 -3.07 -35.58
C ARG A 147 -7.92 -2.24 -36.11
N GLU A 148 -8.10 -0.92 -36.25
CA GLU A 148 -7.05 0.05 -36.62
C GLU A 148 -6.30 0.55 -35.38
N ASN A 149 -6.94 0.48 -34.20
CA ASN A 149 -6.42 0.94 -32.91
C ASN A 149 -6.54 -0.16 -31.84
N PRO A 150 -5.84 -1.30 -31.96
CA PRO A 150 -6.07 -2.51 -31.19
C PRO A 150 -5.74 -2.39 -29.70
N ARG A 151 -5.12 -1.28 -29.30
CA ARG A 151 -4.82 -0.96 -27.90
C ARG A 151 -5.98 -0.34 -27.12
N ILE A 152 -7.09 -0.01 -27.81
CA ILE A 152 -8.31 0.50 -27.20
C ILE A 152 -9.16 -0.69 -26.74
N ILE A 153 -9.03 -1.08 -25.48
CA ILE A 153 -9.67 -2.25 -24.88
C ILE A 153 -10.76 -1.78 -23.92
N SER A 154 -11.93 -2.42 -23.99
CA SER A 154 -13.01 -2.26 -23.01
C SER A 154 -13.04 -3.47 -22.08
N VAL A 155 -13.05 -3.26 -20.78
CA VAL A 155 -12.87 -4.32 -19.77
C VAL A 155 -13.98 -4.40 -18.72
N SER A 156 -14.85 -3.40 -18.65
CA SER A 156 -15.94 -3.33 -17.69
C SER A 156 -17.20 -2.81 -18.33
N LEU A 157 -18.36 -3.35 -17.92
CA LEU A 157 -19.68 -2.89 -18.34
C LEU A 157 -20.07 -1.55 -17.69
N ASN A 158 -19.50 -1.21 -16.54
CA ASN A 158 -19.97 -0.11 -15.70
C ASN A 158 -19.75 1.28 -16.31
N ASN A 159 -18.73 1.48 -17.13
CA ASN A 159 -18.45 2.74 -17.80
C ASN A 159 -18.82 2.74 -19.30
N VAL A 160 -19.62 1.77 -19.72
CA VAL A 160 -20.02 1.58 -21.12
C VAL A 160 -21.52 1.78 -21.30
N ILE A 161 -21.88 2.57 -22.33
CA ILE A 161 -23.25 2.76 -22.77
C ILE A 161 -23.42 1.99 -24.08
N PHE A 162 -24.45 1.16 -24.18
CA PHE A 162 -24.73 0.30 -25.35
C PHE A 162 -25.90 0.84 -26.15
N GLN A 163 -25.91 0.59 -27.42
CA GLN A 163 -27.16 0.62 -28.19
C GLN A 163 -27.98 -0.62 -27.83
N ARG A 164 -29.29 -0.45 -27.59
CA ARG A 164 -30.23 -1.54 -27.24
C ARG A 164 -30.11 -2.74 -28.18
N GLU A 165 -30.13 -2.49 -29.45
CA GLU A 165 -30.11 -3.57 -30.48
C GLU A 165 -28.77 -4.33 -30.48
N ALA A 166 -27.67 -3.64 -30.17
CA ALA A 166 -26.37 -4.30 -30.03
C ALA A 166 -26.35 -5.21 -28.81
N LEU A 167 -26.89 -4.74 -27.66
CA LEU A 167 -27.03 -5.55 -26.47
C LEU A 167 -27.88 -6.80 -26.70
N LYS A 168 -29.05 -6.66 -27.33
CA LYS A 168 -29.94 -7.78 -27.64
C LYS A 168 -29.26 -8.83 -28.52
N ARG A 169 -28.45 -8.42 -29.49
CA ARG A 169 -27.69 -9.37 -30.36
C ARG A 169 -26.51 -10.01 -29.59
N GLY A 170 -25.91 -9.29 -28.65
CA GLY A 170 -24.73 -9.73 -27.95
C GLY A 170 -24.99 -10.73 -26.84
N ILE A 171 -26.18 -10.85 -26.30
CA ILE A 171 -26.51 -11.78 -25.21
C ILE A 171 -26.65 -13.21 -25.80
N LYS A 172 -25.51 -13.84 -26.06
CA LYS A 172 -25.41 -15.29 -26.33
C LYS A 172 -24.36 -15.87 -25.40
N GLU A 173 -24.63 -17.04 -24.87
CA GLU A 173 -23.64 -17.74 -24.04
C GLU A 173 -22.43 -18.18 -24.89
N PRO A 174 -21.20 -18.20 -24.31
CA PRO A 174 -20.05 -18.83 -24.95
C PRO A 174 -20.33 -20.30 -25.26
N ALA A 175 -19.60 -20.89 -26.22
CA ALA A 175 -19.82 -22.27 -26.65
C ALA A 175 -19.71 -23.30 -25.51
N ASN A 176 -18.90 -23.01 -24.46
CA ASN A 176 -18.69 -23.89 -23.30
C ASN A 176 -19.61 -23.55 -22.09
N GLY A 177 -20.58 -22.71 -22.24
CA GLY A 177 -21.72 -22.45 -21.34
C GLY A 177 -21.42 -22.38 -19.84
N LYS A 178 -21.66 -23.45 -19.13
CA LYS A 178 -21.63 -23.50 -17.67
C LYS A 178 -20.25 -23.38 -17.03
N ASP A 179 -19.17 -23.67 -17.76
CA ASP A 179 -17.80 -23.65 -17.22
C ASP A 179 -17.09 -22.30 -17.37
N PHE A 180 -17.74 -21.32 -18.02
CA PHE A 180 -17.18 -20.01 -18.28
C PHE A 180 -17.56 -19.01 -17.17
N LEU A 181 -16.88 -19.08 -16.05
CA LEU A 181 -17.14 -18.21 -14.88
C LEU A 181 -16.35 -16.91 -14.91
N TYR A 182 -15.17 -16.89 -15.52
CA TYR A 182 -14.22 -15.77 -15.49
C TYR A 182 -14.20 -14.98 -16.79
N GLY A 183 -14.16 -13.63 -16.67
CA GLY A 183 -13.98 -12.74 -17.83
C GLY A 183 -15.20 -12.63 -18.76
N ARG A 184 -16.40 -12.98 -18.30
CA ARG A 184 -17.65 -12.88 -19.08
C ARG A 184 -17.89 -11.48 -19.65
N GLU A 185 -17.65 -10.43 -18.85
CA GLU A 185 -17.78 -9.05 -19.30
C GLU A 185 -16.81 -8.73 -20.44
N LEU A 186 -15.54 -9.10 -20.27
CA LEU A 186 -14.51 -8.89 -21.28
C LEU A 186 -14.81 -9.63 -22.58
N TYR A 187 -15.22 -10.90 -22.48
CA TYR A 187 -15.65 -11.68 -23.64
C TYR A 187 -16.83 -11.02 -24.35
N PHE A 188 -17.86 -10.62 -23.62
CA PHE A 188 -19.05 -9.97 -24.15
C PHE A 188 -18.70 -8.67 -24.89
N LEU A 189 -17.91 -7.80 -24.28
CA LEU A 189 -17.45 -6.54 -24.85
C LEU A 189 -16.60 -6.77 -26.12
N THR A 190 -15.67 -7.71 -26.05
CA THR A 190 -14.81 -8.07 -27.18
C THR A 190 -15.65 -8.59 -28.35
N ARG A 191 -16.62 -9.45 -28.09
CA ARG A 191 -17.52 -9.97 -29.11
C ARG A 191 -18.33 -8.88 -29.82
N LEU A 192 -18.92 -7.93 -29.05
CA LEU A 192 -19.64 -6.79 -29.64
C LEU A 192 -18.74 -5.94 -30.55
N LEU A 193 -17.45 -5.82 -30.19
CA LEU A 193 -16.45 -5.11 -30.98
C LEU A 193 -15.96 -5.91 -32.19
N MET A 194 -16.04 -7.22 -32.14
CA MET A 194 -15.76 -8.04 -33.35
C MET A 194 -16.91 -7.99 -34.35
N ASP A 195 -18.16 -7.91 -33.89
CA ASP A 195 -19.34 -7.70 -34.74
C ASP A 195 -19.35 -6.30 -35.39
N ASN A 196 -19.01 -5.25 -34.61
CA ASN A 196 -18.85 -3.89 -35.10
C ASN A 196 -17.65 -3.24 -34.42
N PRO A 197 -16.50 -3.06 -35.10
CA PRO A 197 -15.27 -2.59 -34.52
C PRO A 197 -15.26 -1.09 -34.13
N SER A 198 -16.38 -0.40 -34.35
CA SER A 198 -16.53 1.02 -34.03
C SER A 198 -16.88 1.23 -32.54
N VAL A 199 -16.09 2.03 -31.82
CA VAL A 199 -16.35 2.43 -30.44
C VAL A 199 -16.36 3.95 -30.29
N GLY A 200 -17.39 4.49 -29.61
CA GLY A 200 -17.42 5.88 -29.21
C GLY A 200 -16.66 6.11 -27.91
N ILE A 201 -15.76 7.07 -27.86
CA ILE A 201 -15.01 7.45 -26.66
C ILE A 201 -15.52 8.80 -26.17
N ILE A 202 -16.06 8.85 -24.93
CA ILE A 202 -16.61 10.04 -24.31
C ILE A 202 -15.70 10.44 -23.15
N SER A 203 -14.72 11.28 -23.41
CA SER A 203 -13.72 11.73 -22.43
C SER A 203 -14.20 12.83 -21.50
N SER A 204 -15.29 13.51 -21.86
CA SER A 204 -15.90 14.64 -21.11
C SER A 204 -16.90 14.19 -20.05
N VAL A 205 -17.19 12.90 -19.95
CA VAL A 205 -18.13 12.30 -19.01
C VAL A 205 -17.38 11.28 -18.16
N SER A 206 -17.60 11.29 -16.84
CA SER A 206 -16.84 10.46 -15.92
C SER A 206 -17.72 9.51 -15.12
N PHE A 207 -17.26 8.28 -15.02
CA PHE A 207 -17.70 7.26 -14.09
C PHE A 207 -16.69 7.14 -12.95
N ILE A 208 -17.15 7.13 -11.71
CA ILE A 208 -16.33 7.22 -10.50
C ILE A 208 -16.38 5.87 -9.77
N TYR A 209 -15.26 5.15 -9.77
CA TYR A 209 -15.07 3.97 -8.95
C TYR A 209 -14.78 4.37 -7.52
N ARG A 210 -15.60 3.94 -6.56
CA ARG A 210 -15.38 4.13 -5.12
C ARG A 210 -14.51 3.03 -4.53
N ASN A 211 -14.76 1.78 -4.90
CA ASN A 211 -13.97 0.63 -4.51
C ASN A 211 -12.96 0.29 -5.61
N SER A 212 -11.71 0.08 -5.22
CA SER A 212 -10.62 -0.24 -6.14
C SER A 212 -10.55 -1.73 -6.50
N GLU A 213 -11.54 -2.52 -6.12
CA GLU A 213 -11.60 -3.94 -6.48
C GLU A 213 -11.83 -4.06 -7.97
N ARG A 214 -10.79 -4.50 -8.65
CA ARG A 214 -10.76 -4.72 -10.09
C ARG A 214 -11.37 -6.08 -10.39
N LEU A 215 -11.92 -6.24 -11.61
CA LEU A 215 -12.37 -7.50 -12.21
C LEU A 215 -11.47 -8.74 -11.98
N CYS A 216 -10.22 -8.54 -11.59
CA CYS A 216 -9.22 -9.60 -11.42
C CYS A 216 -8.87 -9.94 -9.98
N SER A 217 -9.35 -9.19 -8.97
CA SER A 217 -8.99 -9.44 -7.56
C SER A 217 -9.92 -10.43 -6.88
N GLU A 218 -11.16 -10.56 -7.33
CA GLU A 218 -12.17 -11.43 -6.70
C GLU A 218 -11.92 -12.93 -6.91
N HIS A 219 -11.01 -13.31 -7.80
CA HIS A 219 -10.81 -14.72 -8.18
C HIS A 219 -9.35 -15.19 -8.12
N ALA A 220 -8.49 -14.44 -7.46
CA ALA A 220 -7.09 -14.85 -7.23
C ALA A 220 -6.97 -16.07 -6.29
N ASP A 221 -8.04 -16.39 -5.56
CA ASP A 221 -8.06 -17.45 -4.54
C ASP A 221 -8.26 -18.86 -5.13
N GLY A 222 -8.39 -18.99 -6.45
CA GLY A 222 -8.81 -20.23 -7.11
C GLY A 222 -7.71 -21.17 -7.61
N GLY A 223 -6.41 -20.90 -7.42
CA GLY A 223 -5.34 -21.81 -7.82
C GLY A 223 -5.44 -22.32 -9.28
N MET A 224 -5.40 -23.62 -9.49
CA MET A 224 -5.50 -24.25 -10.82
C MET A 224 -6.83 -24.02 -11.54
N GLU A 225 -7.91 -23.77 -10.81
CA GLU A 225 -9.22 -23.44 -11.42
C GLU A 225 -9.14 -22.12 -12.20
N TYR A 226 -8.41 -21.16 -11.69
CA TYR A 226 -8.17 -19.91 -12.37
C TYR A 226 -7.40 -20.09 -13.70
N VAL A 227 -6.35 -20.90 -13.72
CA VAL A 227 -5.59 -21.22 -14.95
C VAL A 227 -6.51 -21.86 -16.00
N ARG A 228 -7.36 -22.79 -15.54
CA ARG A 228 -8.38 -23.45 -16.41
C ARG A 228 -9.35 -22.43 -17.01
N ASN A 229 -9.87 -21.52 -16.19
CA ASN A 229 -10.81 -20.48 -16.62
C ASN A 229 -10.17 -19.50 -17.61
N LEU A 230 -8.89 -19.12 -17.42
CA LEU A 230 -8.16 -18.31 -18.40
C LEU A 230 -7.97 -19.03 -19.73
N ASN A 231 -7.66 -20.32 -19.70
CA ASN A 231 -7.50 -21.11 -20.93
C ASN A 231 -8.82 -21.16 -21.72
N ILE A 232 -9.95 -21.37 -21.02
CA ILE A 232 -11.28 -21.32 -21.63
C ILE A 232 -11.54 -19.93 -22.24
N LEU A 233 -11.32 -18.86 -21.47
CA LEU A 233 -11.49 -17.47 -21.94
C LEU A 233 -10.68 -17.21 -23.22
N PHE A 234 -9.39 -17.57 -23.24
CA PHE A 234 -8.52 -17.29 -24.38
C PHE A 234 -8.94 -18.06 -25.63
N ARG A 235 -9.33 -19.31 -25.48
CA ARG A 235 -9.89 -20.11 -26.61
C ARG A 235 -11.16 -19.47 -27.15
N GLU A 236 -12.07 -19.05 -26.27
CA GLU A 236 -13.32 -18.41 -26.71
C GLU A 236 -13.06 -17.05 -27.38
N LEU A 237 -12.08 -16.29 -26.90
CA LEU A 237 -11.67 -15.04 -27.56
C LEU A 237 -11.07 -15.28 -28.93
N GLU A 238 -10.24 -16.29 -29.13
CA GLU A 238 -9.63 -16.63 -30.42
C GLU A 238 -10.67 -17.04 -31.45
N LEU A 239 -11.75 -17.73 -31.02
CA LEU A 239 -12.87 -18.10 -31.91
C LEU A 239 -13.63 -16.88 -32.47
N LEU A 240 -13.49 -15.69 -31.85
CA LEU A 240 -14.09 -14.45 -32.35
C LEU A 240 -13.31 -13.83 -33.53
N ALA A 241 -12.07 -14.25 -33.76
CA ALA A 241 -11.24 -13.72 -34.84
C ALA A 241 -11.75 -14.19 -36.21
N SER A 242 -12.06 -13.24 -37.06
CA SER A 242 -12.49 -13.50 -38.47
C SER A 242 -11.42 -13.17 -39.52
N ASP A 243 -10.42 -12.36 -39.11
CA ASP A 243 -9.34 -11.86 -39.97
C ASP A 243 -8.11 -11.48 -39.12
N GLU A 244 -7.02 -11.13 -39.78
CA GLU A 244 -5.74 -10.76 -39.12
C GLU A 244 -5.89 -9.54 -38.21
N ALA A 245 -6.68 -8.54 -38.55
CA ALA A 245 -6.89 -7.34 -37.76
C ALA A 245 -7.67 -7.64 -36.47
N SER A 246 -8.71 -8.50 -36.55
CA SER A 246 -9.43 -8.98 -35.36
C SER A 246 -8.56 -9.86 -34.48
N GLN A 247 -7.74 -10.72 -35.08
CA GLN A 247 -6.77 -11.53 -34.33
C GLN A 247 -5.74 -10.65 -33.58
N HIS A 248 -5.24 -9.62 -34.22
CA HIS A 248 -4.32 -8.65 -33.61
C HIS A 248 -4.98 -7.92 -32.43
N TYR A 249 -6.26 -7.51 -32.56
CA TYR A 249 -7.01 -6.92 -31.44
C TYR A 249 -7.17 -7.89 -30.28
N ILE A 250 -7.59 -9.13 -30.54
CA ILE A 250 -7.80 -10.17 -29.53
C ILE A 250 -6.50 -10.47 -28.77
N ARG A 251 -5.36 -10.56 -29.46
CA ARG A 251 -4.05 -10.72 -28.83
C ARG A 251 -3.68 -9.57 -27.91
N ASN A 252 -4.06 -8.32 -28.22
CA ASN A 252 -3.93 -7.18 -27.29
C ASN A 252 -4.82 -7.35 -26.05
N VAL A 253 -6.05 -7.88 -26.19
CA VAL A 253 -6.96 -8.18 -25.07
C VAL A 253 -6.35 -9.28 -24.18
N MET A 254 -5.88 -10.39 -24.78
CA MET A 254 -5.24 -11.49 -24.04
C MET A 254 -4.01 -11.01 -23.27
N LEU A 255 -3.13 -10.21 -23.91
CA LEU A 255 -1.97 -9.63 -23.25
C LEU A 255 -2.37 -8.69 -22.11
N TYR A 256 -3.44 -7.93 -22.26
CA TYR A 256 -3.97 -7.08 -21.19
C TYR A 256 -4.35 -7.91 -19.98
N VAL A 257 -5.04 -9.02 -20.15
CA VAL A 257 -5.40 -9.94 -19.06
C VAL A 257 -4.15 -10.54 -18.42
N MET A 258 -3.23 -11.09 -19.20
CA MET A 258 -1.97 -11.65 -18.70
C MET A 258 -1.18 -10.64 -17.86
N LYS A 259 -1.14 -9.37 -18.26
CA LYS A 259 -0.46 -8.30 -17.53
C LYS A 259 -1.04 -8.03 -16.14
N GLN A 260 -2.36 -8.13 -15.97
CA GLN A 260 -2.99 -7.89 -14.66
C GLN A 260 -2.43 -8.84 -13.61
N TYR A 261 -2.01 -10.04 -14.01
CA TYR A 261 -1.38 -11.04 -13.15
C TYR A 261 0.10 -10.82 -12.90
N LEU A 262 0.81 -10.26 -13.84
CA LEU A 262 2.23 -9.92 -13.67
C LEU A 262 2.45 -8.71 -12.75
N ASP A 263 1.38 -7.94 -12.48
CA ASP A 263 1.39 -6.74 -11.62
C ASP A 263 0.86 -6.98 -10.20
N GLY A 264 0.31 -8.15 -9.94
CA GLY A 264 -0.40 -8.44 -8.69
C GLY A 264 0.50 -8.82 -7.54
N ALA A 265 -0.14 -8.99 -6.37
CA ALA A 265 0.46 -9.45 -5.13
C ALA A 265 1.16 -10.81 -5.25
N ASP A 266 2.03 -11.08 -4.29
CA ASP A 266 2.72 -12.35 -4.10
C ASP A 266 1.78 -13.56 -4.31
N THR A 267 2.16 -14.43 -5.25
CA THR A 267 1.41 -15.67 -5.52
C THR A 267 1.79 -16.83 -4.60
N SER A 268 2.81 -16.66 -3.76
CA SER A 268 3.29 -17.72 -2.86
C SER A 268 2.22 -18.17 -1.86
N THR A 269 1.26 -17.29 -1.53
CA THR A 269 0.15 -17.58 -0.61
C THR A 269 -1.08 -18.20 -1.30
N VAL A 270 -1.16 -18.16 -2.62
CA VAL A 270 -2.35 -18.58 -3.40
C VAL A 270 -2.08 -19.84 -4.22
N PHE A 271 -0.83 -20.04 -4.66
CA PHE A 271 -0.45 -21.17 -5.51
C PHE A 271 0.55 -22.07 -4.81
N THR A 272 0.33 -23.37 -4.85
CA THR A 272 1.37 -24.36 -4.58
C THR A 272 2.49 -24.23 -5.63
N GLU A 273 3.67 -24.80 -5.38
CA GLU A 273 4.78 -24.79 -6.35
C GLU A 273 4.39 -25.46 -7.68
N GLU A 274 3.61 -26.54 -7.62
CA GLU A 274 3.11 -27.26 -8.80
C GLU A 274 2.15 -26.41 -9.62
N GLU A 275 1.20 -25.73 -8.98
CA GLU A 275 0.25 -24.81 -9.61
C GLU A 275 0.97 -23.60 -10.23
N ARG A 276 1.98 -23.06 -9.55
CA ARG A 276 2.82 -21.98 -10.06
C ARG A 276 3.55 -22.38 -11.34
N ASN A 277 4.13 -23.58 -11.36
CA ASN A 277 4.80 -24.12 -12.55
C ASN A 277 3.82 -24.36 -13.70
N ALA A 278 2.64 -24.88 -13.43
CA ALA A 278 1.57 -25.05 -14.43
C ALA A 278 1.12 -23.70 -15.02
N TYR A 279 0.97 -22.68 -14.18
CA TYR A 279 0.63 -21.32 -14.63
C TYR A 279 1.73 -20.70 -15.49
N LEU A 280 3.01 -20.86 -15.11
CA LEU A 280 4.15 -20.41 -15.91
C LEU A 280 4.22 -21.11 -17.27
N CYS A 281 3.95 -22.40 -17.33
CA CYS A 281 3.86 -23.14 -18.59
C CYS A 281 2.75 -22.59 -19.48
N PHE A 282 1.56 -22.40 -18.91
CA PHE A 282 0.44 -21.79 -19.60
C PHE A 282 0.78 -20.39 -20.14
N LEU A 283 1.32 -19.49 -19.30
CA LEU A 283 1.73 -18.16 -19.74
C LEU A 283 2.76 -18.22 -20.87
N ARG A 284 3.71 -19.14 -20.80
CA ARG A 284 4.74 -19.31 -21.83
C ARG A 284 4.13 -19.75 -23.15
N GLU A 285 3.21 -20.71 -23.14
CA GLU A 285 2.52 -21.20 -24.32
C GLU A 285 1.69 -20.08 -24.98
N GLU A 286 0.90 -19.34 -24.20
CA GLU A 286 0.09 -18.24 -24.71
C GLU A 286 0.94 -17.07 -25.23
N LEU A 287 2.04 -16.72 -24.55
CA LEU A 287 2.95 -15.67 -25.00
C LEU A 287 3.66 -15.99 -26.31
N GLN A 288 3.85 -17.28 -26.68
CA GLN A 288 4.36 -17.65 -27.99
C GLN A 288 3.41 -17.21 -29.12
N GLN A 289 2.11 -17.13 -28.86
CA GLN A 289 1.09 -16.68 -29.81
C GLN A 289 1.03 -15.15 -29.93
N ILE A 290 1.58 -14.40 -28.97
CA ILE A 290 1.55 -12.93 -28.94
C ILE A 290 2.78 -12.38 -29.67
N PRO A 291 2.63 -11.64 -30.79
CA PRO A 291 3.74 -10.94 -31.46
C PRO A 291 4.46 -9.94 -30.56
N ASP A 292 5.77 -9.78 -30.76
CA ASP A 292 6.61 -8.91 -29.92
C ASP A 292 6.25 -7.42 -30.05
N ASP A 293 5.76 -7.00 -31.19
CA ASP A 293 5.28 -5.63 -31.37
C ASP A 293 4.05 -5.31 -30.49
N ILE A 294 3.21 -6.30 -30.18
CA ILE A 294 2.11 -6.15 -29.22
C ILE A 294 2.68 -5.96 -27.81
N ILE A 295 3.70 -6.72 -27.41
CA ILE A 295 4.37 -6.58 -26.11
C ILE A 295 5.04 -5.21 -25.99
N ASP A 296 5.77 -4.77 -27.03
CA ASP A 296 6.44 -3.49 -27.05
C ASP A 296 5.50 -2.28 -26.97
N ASN A 297 4.33 -2.40 -27.57
CA ASN A 297 3.33 -1.35 -27.67
C ASN A 297 2.21 -1.46 -26.64
N ALA A 298 2.23 -2.45 -25.75
CA ALA A 298 1.17 -2.70 -24.76
C ALA A 298 0.92 -1.46 -23.87
N PRO A 299 -0.34 -1.00 -23.77
CA PRO A 299 -0.67 0.20 -23.02
C PRO A 299 -0.34 0.10 -21.53
N GLY A 300 0.23 1.16 -20.96
CA GLY A 300 0.53 1.24 -19.54
C GLY A 300 1.54 0.21 -19.03
N THR A 301 2.24 -0.50 -19.92
CA THR A 301 3.28 -1.46 -19.53
C THR A 301 4.50 -0.73 -19.04
N VAL A 302 4.81 -0.89 -17.76
CA VAL A 302 6.05 -0.39 -17.18
C VAL A 302 7.20 -1.32 -17.55
N GLN A 303 8.45 -0.84 -17.37
CA GLN A 303 9.64 -1.58 -17.75
C GLN A 303 9.68 -2.99 -17.13
N ASN A 304 9.42 -3.11 -15.84
CA ASN A 304 9.46 -4.39 -15.13
C ASN A 304 8.47 -5.42 -15.71
N GLN A 305 7.26 -4.98 -16.06
CA GLN A 305 6.26 -5.84 -16.70
C GLN A 305 6.72 -6.34 -18.07
N ARG A 306 7.30 -5.44 -18.89
CA ARG A 306 7.85 -5.82 -20.20
C ARG A 306 8.96 -6.84 -20.06
N MET A 307 9.86 -6.63 -19.08
CA MET A 307 10.92 -7.58 -18.76
C MET A 307 10.35 -8.94 -18.36
N ALA A 308 9.35 -8.96 -17.48
CA ALA A 308 8.70 -10.19 -17.05
C ALA A 308 8.03 -10.95 -18.22
N LEU A 309 7.35 -10.21 -19.12
CA LEU A 309 6.73 -10.79 -20.33
C LEU A 309 7.79 -11.43 -21.26
N TYR A 310 8.87 -10.72 -21.55
CA TYR A 310 9.95 -11.26 -22.39
C TYR A 310 10.67 -12.42 -21.73
N THR A 311 10.91 -12.36 -20.43
CA THR A 311 11.52 -13.48 -19.70
C THR A 311 10.62 -14.71 -19.68
N ALA A 312 9.31 -14.53 -19.48
CA ALA A 312 8.37 -15.63 -19.56
C ALA A 312 8.32 -16.24 -20.97
N LYS A 313 8.39 -15.42 -22.03
CA LYS A 313 8.34 -15.87 -23.41
C LYS A 313 9.63 -16.55 -23.87
N TYR A 314 10.81 -16.01 -23.54
CA TYR A 314 12.08 -16.39 -24.13
C TYR A 314 13.11 -16.97 -23.14
N GLY A 315 12.83 -16.89 -21.84
CA GLY A 315 13.75 -17.31 -20.79
C GLY A 315 14.62 -16.17 -20.24
N LYS A 316 15.39 -16.46 -19.16
CA LYS A 316 16.20 -15.47 -18.43
C LYS A 316 17.42 -14.97 -19.19
N ASP A 317 17.94 -15.76 -20.11
CA ASP A 317 19.21 -15.49 -20.81
C ASP A 317 19.14 -14.28 -21.74
N ILE A 318 17.94 -13.81 -22.05
CA ILE A 318 17.74 -12.58 -22.86
C ILE A 318 18.47 -11.35 -22.32
N PHE A 319 18.70 -11.28 -20.99
CA PHE A 319 19.47 -10.19 -20.38
C PHE A 319 20.97 -10.37 -20.49
N GLN A 320 21.46 -11.61 -20.60
CA GLN A 320 22.87 -11.90 -20.79
C GLN A 320 23.29 -11.60 -22.23
N ASP A 321 22.40 -11.88 -23.18
CA ASP A 321 22.60 -11.65 -24.62
C ASP A 321 22.21 -10.25 -25.06
N GLY A 322 21.73 -9.41 -24.14
CA GLY A 322 21.34 -8.03 -24.42
C GLY A 322 22.52 -7.14 -24.75
N THR A 323 22.38 -6.37 -25.84
CA THR A 323 23.36 -5.37 -26.24
C THR A 323 22.96 -3.98 -25.77
N MET A 324 23.95 -3.17 -25.36
CA MET A 324 23.70 -1.77 -25.04
C MET A 324 23.74 -0.93 -26.32
N GLU A 325 22.65 -0.26 -26.64
CA GLU A 325 22.57 0.67 -27.75
C GLU A 325 21.95 1.99 -27.32
N LYS A 326 22.67 3.09 -27.54
CA LYS A 326 22.25 4.48 -27.37
C LYS A 326 21.71 4.87 -26.00
N ASN A 327 21.12 4.22 -25.21
CA ASN A 327 20.51 4.52 -23.90
C ASN A 327 19.54 3.40 -23.48
N ALA A 328 19.68 2.23 -24.05
CA ALA A 328 18.82 1.11 -23.76
C ALA A 328 19.61 -0.20 -23.79
N ILE A 329 19.20 -1.17 -23.02
CA ILE A 329 19.57 -2.56 -23.23
C ILE A 329 18.53 -3.14 -24.18
N LEU A 330 19.01 -3.60 -25.34
CA LEU A 330 18.20 -4.22 -26.38
C LEU A 330 18.51 -5.71 -26.48
N TRP A 331 17.50 -6.49 -26.83
CA TRP A 331 17.62 -7.89 -27.20
C TRP A 331 16.81 -8.11 -28.50
N ASN A 332 17.49 -8.59 -29.54
CA ASN A 332 16.89 -8.74 -30.88
C ASN A 332 16.12 -7.49 -31.37
N GLY A 333 16.63 -6.30 -31.02
CA GLY A 333 15.98 -5.04 -31.37
C GLY A 333 14.87 -4.60 -30.40
N HIS A 334 14.43 -5.44 -29.48
CA HIS A 334 13.41 -5.12 -28.48
C HIS A 334 14.06 -4.47 -27.26
N ARG A 335 13.47 -3.36 -26.79
CA ARG A 335 13.99 -2.61 -25.65
C ARG A 335 13.60 -3.23 -24.33
N LEU A 336 14.55 -3.90 -23.67
CA LEU A 336 14.38 -4.46 -22.34
C LEU A 336 14.42 -3.37 -21.26
N VAL A 337 15.44 -2.52 -21.27
CA VAL A 337 15.67 -1.48 -20.26
C VAL A 337 15.93 -0.13 -20.92
N ASN A 338 15.29 0.92 -20.40
CA ASN A 338 15.61 2.31 -20.75
C ASN A 338 16.56 2.88 -19.70
N LEU A 339 17.86 2.90 -20.02
CA LEU A 339 18.89 3.38 -19.08
C LEU A 339 18.76 4.86 -18.77
N LYS A 340 18.28 5.65 -19.72
CA LYS A 340 18.21 7.11 -19.60
C LYS A 340 17.26 7.58 -18.48
N HIS A 341 16.12 6.96 -18.30
CA HIS A 341 15.05 7.45 -17.43
C HIS A 341 14.65 6.49 -16.31
N ASP A 342 14.99 5.21 -16.42
CA ASP A 342 14.47 4.19 -15.53
C ASP A 342 15.54 3.48 -14.71
N ALA A 343 16.81 3.71 -15.03
CA ALA A 343 17.92 2.97 -14.42
C ALA A 343 18.31 3.46 -13.01
N ILE A 344 18.04 4.72 -12.67
CA ILE A 344 18.54 5.33 -11.42
C ILE A 344 17.46 6.11 -10.70
N CYS A 345 17.41 5.91 -9.38
CA CYS A 345 16.57 6.66 -8.48
C CYS A 345 17.40 7.26 -7.33
N PHE A 346 17.37 8.58 -7.16
CA PHE A 346 17.95 9.25 -6.01
C PHE A 346 16.92 9.24 -4.87
N HIS A 347 17.30 8.66 -3.74
CA HIS A 347 16.46 8.59 -2.54
C HIS A 347 16.67 9.80 -1.66
N THR A 348 17.93 10.17 -1.43
CA THR A 348 18.28 11.33 -0.61
C THR A 348 19.33 12.20 -1.29
N ILE A 349 19.26 13.50 -1.00
CA ILE A 349 20.30 14.48 -1.29
C ILE A 349 20.49 15.26 -0.01
N THR A 350 21.68 15.20 0.61
CA THR A 350 22.03 15.95 1.82
C THR A 350 23.27 16.78 1.59
N VAL A 351 23.44 17.77 2.44
CA VAL A 351 24.67 18.59 2.50
C VAL A 351 25.22 18.51 3.91
N GLU A 352 26.45 18.04 4.04
CA GLU A 352 27.14 17.92 5.33
C GLU A 352 28.61 18.27 5.13
N ASN A 353 29.16 19.09 5.97
CA ASN A 353 30.59 19.52 5.90
C ASN A 353 31.02 20.01 4.51
N GLU A 354 30.20 20.80 3.83
CA GLU A 354 30.43 21.28 2.45
C GLU A 354 30.51 20.17 1.39
N MET A 355 30.04 18.96 1.71
CA MET A 355 29.93 17.87 0.77
C MET A 355 28.46 17.69 0.35
N LEU A 356 28.21 17.47 -0.93
CA LEU A 356 26.94 17.02 -1.47
C LEU A 356 26.94 15.49 -1.44
N ASN A 357 26.09 14.91 -0.60
CA ASN A 357 25.91 13.46 -0.51
C ASN A 357 24.62 13.07 -1.23
N ILE A 358 24.73 12.15 -2.18
CA ILE A 358 23.62 11.61 -2.95
C ILE A 358 23.60 10.12 -2.74
N ALA A 359 22.47 9.59 -2.25
CA ALA A 359 22.27 8.15 -2.12
C ALA A 359 21.03 7.68 -2.89
N GLY A 360 21.07 6.47 -3.38
CA GLY A 360 19.99 5.94 -4.18
C GLY A 360 20.24 4.52 -4.67
N THR A 361 19.44 4.13 -5.68
CA THR A 361 19.50 2.80 -6.28
C THR A 361 19.71 2.83 -7.78
N VAL A 362 20.38 1.80 -8.27
CA VAL A 362 20.60 1.53 -9.69
C VAL A 362 19.92 0.20 -10.02
N THR A 363 19.03 0.22 -11.00
CA THR A 363 18.34 -0.95 -11.56
C THR A 363 18.77 -1.18 -13.01
N ALA A 364 20.06 -1.24 -13.26
CA ALA A 364 20.58 -1.51 -14.58
C ALA A 364 21.72 -2.52 -14.52
N GLY A 365 21.73 -3.39 -15.46
CA GLY A 365 22.77 -4.43 -15.60
C GLY A 365 22.37 -5.76 -14.96
N THR A 366 22.88 -6.84 -15.54
CA THR A 366 22.80 -8.18 -14.96
C THR A 366 23.86 -8.35 -13.87
N LEU A 367 23.77 -9.45 -13.12
CA LEU A 367 24.77 -9.83 -12.12
C LEU A 367 26.22 -9.83 -12.68
N ASN A 368 26.36 -10.10 -13.96
CA ASN A 368 27.65 -10.30 -14.63
C ASN A 368 28.17 -9.05 -15.38
N GLN A 369 27.40 -7.95 -15.41
CA GLN A 369 27.84 -6.74 -16.14
C GLN A 369 28.54 -5.77 -15.20
N LYS A 370 29.73 -5.32 -15.58
CA LYS A 370 30.42 -4.22 -14.92
C LYS A 370 29.55 -2.95 -15.07
N THR A 371 29.20 -2.37 -13.95
CA THR A 371 28.36 -1.17 -13.93
C THR A 371 28.96 -0.14 -12.98
N ASP A 372 29.21 1.07 -13.48
CA ASP A 372 29.70 2.20 -12.70
C ASP A 372 28.74 3.39 -12.85
N LEU A 373 28.57 4.16 -11.78
CA LEU A 373 27.85 5.44 -11.78
C LEU A 373 28.85 6.56 -11.58
N VAL A 374 28.94 7.44 -12.58
CA VAL A 374 29.87 8.55 -12.61
C VAL A 374 29.11 9.88 -12.56
N SER A 375 29.55 10.80 -11.71
CA SER A 375 29.15 12.19 -11.77
C SER A 375 30.26 13.03 -12.35
N ARG A 376 29.92 13.97 -13.23
CA ARG A 376 30.90 14.83 -13.91
C ARG A 376 30.49 16.30 -13.83
N ASN A 377 31.43 17.20 -13.46
CA ASN A 377 31.17 18.63 -13.43
C ASN A 377 31.38 19.28 -14.82
N GLU A 378 31.18 20.59 -14.88
CA GLU A 378 31.33 21.40 -16.09
C GLU A 378 32.76 21.45 -16.65
N SER A 379 33.78 21.15 -15.85
CA SER A 379 35.18 21.12 -16.26
C SER A 379 35.67 19.72 -16.66
N GLY A 380 34.80 18.70 -16.57
CA GLY A 380 35.13 17.31 -16.86
C GLY A 380 35.71 16.51 -15.68
N LYS A 381 35.80 17.07 -14.47
CA LYS A 381 36.23 16.34 -13.28
C LYS A 381 35.14 15.33 -12.87
N GLU A 382 35.56 14.14 -12.52
CA GLU A 382 34.68 13.00 -12.25
C GLU A 382 34.73 12.57 -10.78
N TRP A 383 33.58 12.04 -10.31
CA TRP A 383 33.42 11.33 -9.03
C TRP A 383 32.69 10.03 -9.30
N LEU A 384 33.29 8.94 -8.84
CA LEU A 384 32.72 7.61 -8.94
C LEU A 384 31.85 7.33 -7.73
N ALA A 385 30.65 6.81 -7.95
CA ALA A 385 29.80 6.36 -6.86
C ALA A 385 30.25 5.01 -6.33
N GLU A 386 30.16 4.83 -5.03
CA GLU A 386 30.37 3.54 -4.40
C GLU A 386 29.11 2.69 -4.56
N LEU A 387 29.21 1.59 -5.33
CA LEU A 387 28.10 0.68 -5.62
C LEU A 387 28.18 -0.56 -4.74
N GLN A 388 27.05 -0.91 -4.13
CA GLN A 388 26.91 -2.11 -3.33
C GLN A 388 25.71 -2.94 -3.79
N PHE A 389 25.80 -4.24 -3.73
CA PHE A 389 24.65 -5.14 -3.95
C PHE A 389 23.52 -4.81 -2.98
N TYR A 390 22.30 -4.75 -3.50
CA TYR A 390 21.11 -4.45 -2.69
C TYR A 390 19.93 -5.29 -3.18
N PRO A 391 19.78 -6.54 -2.72
CA PRO A 391 18.74 -7.46 -3.16
C PRO A 391 17.32 -6.93 -3.04
N LYS A 392 17.06 -6.08 -2.04
CA LYS A 392 15.77 -5.41 -1.85
C LYS A 392 15.33 -4.57 -3.07
N ASN A 393 16.25 -4.16 -3.94
CA ASN A 393 15.96 -3.41 -5.16
C ASN A 393 16.09 -4.29 -6.41
N ASP A 394 16.16 -5.60 -6.25
CA ASP A 394 16.13 -6.52 -7.37
C ASP A 394 14.82 -6.33 -8.14
N VAL A 395 14.91 -6.38 -9.45
CA VAL A 395 13.73 -6.47 -10.28
C VAL A 395 13.36 -7.94 -10.36
N THR A 396 12.31 -8.31 -9.70
CA THR A 396 11.77 -9.65 -9.72
C THR A 396 10.52 -9.71 -10.59
N ASN A 397 10.21 -10.87 -11.13
CA ASN A 397 8.89 -11.16 -11.63
C ASN A 397 7.97 -11.55 -10.44
N ARG A 398 6.70 -11.82 -10.72
CA ARG A 398 5.74 -12.24 -9.69
C ARG A 398 6.09 -13.58 -9.00
N PHE A 399 7.02 -14.34 -9.55
CA PHE A 399 7.47 -15.64 -9.05
C PHE A 399 8.79 -15.55 -8.31
N ASP A 400 9.17 -14.33 -7.86
CA ASP A 400 10.40 -14.01 -7.14
C ASP A 400 11.70 -14.34 -7.87
N GLU A 401 11.62 -14.61 -9.18
CA GLU A 401 12.80 -14.75 -10.00
C GLU A 401 13.47 -13.40 -10.24
N VAL A 402 14.72 -13.26 -9.84
CA VAL A 402 15.50 -12.05 -10.07
C VAL A 402 15.80 -11.88 -11.57
N LEU A 403 15.25 -10.84 -12.16
CA LEU A 403 15.47 -10.46 -13.56
C LEU A 403 16.67 -9.52 -13.71
N LEU A 404 16.79 -8.55 -12.81
CA LEU A 404 17.94 -7.65 -12.71
C LEU A 404 18.34 -7.47 -11.25
N ALA A 405 19.63 -7.54 -10.99
CA ALA A 405 20.17 -7.33 -9.66
C ALA A 405 20.13 -5.85 -9.28
N GLY A 406 19.55 -5.56 -8.14
CA GLY A 406 19.52 -4.23 -7.55
C GLY A 406 20.86 -3.85 -6.93
N ARG A 407 21.24 -2.59 -7.09
CA ARG A 407 22.42 -2.01 -6.43
C ARG A 407 22.02 -0.69 -5.80
N ARG A 408 22.54 -0.42 -4.61
CA ARG A 408 22.49 0.91 -4.01
C ARG A 408 23.82 1.61 -4.23
N PHE A 409 23.80 2.93 -4.18
CA PHE A 409 25.01 3.74 -4.30
C PHE A 409 25.02 4.88 -3.28
N ASN A 410 26.25 5.26 -2.92
CA ASN A 410 26.55 6.51 -2.25
C ASN A 410 27.55 7.29 -3.12
N LEU A 411 27.29 8.59 -3.29
CA LEU A 411 28.13 9.50 -4.06
C LEU A 411 28.33 10.78 -3.26
N THR A 412 29.58 11.12 -3.02
CA THR A 412 29.97 12.32 -2.27
C THR A 412 30.77 13.25 -3.16
N ILE A 413 30.32 14.51 -3.26
CA ILE A 413 30.93 15.52 -4.15
C ILE A 413 31.22 16.80 -3.35
N PRO A 414 32.45 17.35 -3.37
CA PRO A 414 32.74 18.63 -2.73
C PRO A 414 31.96 19.79 -3.40
N LEU A 415 31.17 20.52 -2.64
CA LEU A 415 30.29 21.59 -3.18
C LEU A 415 31.09 22.75 -3.79
N ARG A 416 32.32 22.97 -3.34
CA ARG A 416 33.20 23.99 -3.88
C ARG A 416 33.69 23.67 -5.30
N GLU A 417 33.65 22.41 -5.70
CA GLU A 417 34.17 21.95 -6.97
C GLU A 417 33.10 21.81 -8.05
N ILE A 418 31.83 22.04 -7.70
CA ILE A 418 30.72 21.93 -8.64
C ILE A 418 29.82 23.17 -8.64
N ARG A 419 29.40 23.58 -9.81
CA ARG A 419 28.20 24.42 -10.02
C ARG A 419 27.11 23.59 -10.66
N LYS A 420 27.51 22.59 -11.45
CA LYS A 420 26.64 21.66 -12.13
C LYS A 420 27.26 20.26 -12.07
N ALA A 421 26.45 19.26 -11.74
CA ALA A 421 26.80 17.84 -11.80
C ALA A 421 25.87 17.13 -12.79
N SER A 422 26.44 16.48 -13.77
CA SER A 422 25.78 15.58 -14.73
C SER A 422 26.08 14.14 -14.35
N PHE A 423 25.18 13.23 -14.62
CA PHE A 423 25.28 11.83 -14.20
C PHE A 423 25.32 10.90 -15.41
N TYR A 424 26.19 9.92 -15.34
CA TYR A 424 26.42 8.94 -16.39
C TYR A 424 26.44 7.53 -15.80
N LEU A 425 25.81 6.60 -16.50
CA LEU A 425 25.92 5.19 -16.22
C LEU A 425 26.87 4.57 -17.23
N VAL A 426 27.85 3.83 -16.74
CA VAL A 426 28.81 3.10 -17.55
C VAL A 426 28.51 1.63 -17.38
N VAL A 427 28.16 0.93 -18.46
CA VAL A 427 27.89 -0.52 -18.46
C VAL A 427 28.80 -1.16 -19.49
N ASN A 428 29.65 -2.08 -19.07
CA ASN A 428 30.65 -2.73 -19.93
C ASN A 428 31.47 -1.73 -20.76
N ASP A 429 31.93 -0.66 -20.11
CA ASP A 429 32.73 0.45 -20.69
C ASP A 429 31.99 1.37 -21.70
N GLU A 430 30.68 1.17 -21.91
CA GLU A 430 29.84 2.10 -22.67
C GLU A 430 29.14 3.10 -21.75
N GLU A 431 29.26 4.39 -22.09
CA GLU A 431 28.73 5.49 -21.27
C GLU A 431 27.39 6.02 -21.81
N THR A 432 26.43 6.20 -20.89
CA THR A 432 25.12 6.82 -21.18
C THR A 432 24.80 7.92 -20.18
N LYS A 433 24.46 9.12 -20.66
CA LYS A 433 23.94 10.20 -19.81
C LYS A 433 22.54 9.81 -19.30
N ILE A 434 22.35 9.89 -17.99
CA ILE A 434 21.12 9.51 -17.30
C ILE A 434 20.37 10.71 -16.72
N TYR A 435 19.05 10.49 -16.50
CA TYR A 435 18.13 11.46 -15.93
C TYR A 435 17.51 10.82 -14.66
N PRO A 436 18.14 11.02 -13.48
CA PRO A 436 17.72 10.34 -12.26
C PRO A 436 16.27 10.64 -11.89
N LYS A 437 15.53 9.61 -11.46
CA LYS A 437 14.27 9.78 -10.73
C LYS A 437 14.57 10.34 -9.34
N MET A 438 13.65 11.11 -8.78
CA MET A 438 13.80 11.75 -7.47
C MET A 438 12.71 11.26 -6.53
N MET A 439 13.07 10.71 -5.39
CA MET A 439 12.12 10.44 -4.30
C MET A 439 11.84 11.71 -3.48
N GLY A 440 10.81 11.66 -2.63
CA GLY A 440 10.34 12.81 -1.85
C GLY A 440 11.41 13.44 -0.95
N ASP A 441 12.32 12.62 -0.43
CA ASP A 441 13.37 13.04 0.52
C ASP A 441 14.52 13.81 -0.10
N THR A 442 14.71 13.72 -1.41
CA THR A 442 15.60 14.62 -2.12
C THR A 442 15.17 16.08 -2.01
N GLY A 443 13.87 16.33 -1.82
CA GLY A 443 13.25 17.65 -1.93
C GLY A 443 13.10 18.14 -3.36
N LEU A 444 13.52 17.33 -4.34
CA LEU A 444 13.47 17.63 -5.76
C LEU A 444 12.37 16.81 -6.45
N LYS A 445 11.95 17.23 -7.65
CA LYS A 445 10.89 16.58 -8.41
C LYS A 445 11.30 16.44 -9.87
N HIS A 446 11.53 15.20 -10.31
CA HIS A 446 11.99 14.87 -11.66
C HIS A 446 10.93 15.00 -12.76
N GLN A 447 9.62 15.00 -12.39
CA GLN A 447 8.53 15.21 -13.34
C GLN A 447 8.47 16.63 -13.92
N TYR A 448 9.22 17.57 -13.33
CA TYR A 448 9.38 18.92 -13.85
C TYR A 448 10.76 19.11 -14.43
N ARG A 449 10.86 19.97 -15.44
CA ARG A 449 12.14 20.36 -15.99
C ARG A 449 13.02 21.08 -14.95
N TYR A 450 12.37 21.84 -14.04
CA TYR A 450 13.03 22.55 -12.94
C TYR A 450 12.34 22.26 -11.62
N SER A 451 13.10 21.88 -10.62
CA SER A 451 12.69 21.88 -9.22
C SER A 451 13.88 22.27 -8.34
N TYR A 452 13.64 22.74 -7.10
CA TYR A 452 14.73 23.07 -6.21
C TYR A 452 14.42 22.75 -4.76
N ALA A 453 15.46 22.54 -3.97
CA ALA A 453 15.44 22.36 -2.54
C ALA A 453 16.52 23.24 -1.87
N GLU A 454 16.29 23.56 -0.60
CA GLU A 454 17.26 24.25 0.25
C GLU A 454 17.82 23.24 1.26
N LYS A 455 19.16 23.12 1.34
CA LYS A 455 19.87 22.19 2.23
C LYS A 455 21.08 22.90 2.82
N GLU A 456 21.17 23.03 4.15
CA GLU A 456 22.32 23.54 4.92
C GLU A 456 23.01 24.78 4.30
N GLY A 457 22.22 25.80 3.97
CA GLY A 457 22.75 27.03 3.36
C GLY A 457 23.06 26.97 1.87
N TRP A 458 22.73 25.87 1.22
CA TRP A 458 22.85 25.70 -0.24
C TRP A 458 21.50 25.59 -0.90
N LEU A 459 21.43 26.02 -2.16
CA LEU A 459 20.32 25.85 -3.06
C LEU A 459 20.69 24.78 -4.09
N ILE A 460 19.93 23.69 -4.07
CA ILE A 460 20.11 22.56 -4.99
C ILE A 460 18.95 22.55 -5.96
N ARG A 461 19.24 22.49 -7.25
CA ARG A 461 18.24 22.51 -8.31
C ARG A 461 18.41 21.30 -9.22
N TYR A 462 17.31 20.63 -9.51
CA TYR A 462 17.22 19.69 -10.60
C TYR A 462 16.94 20.46 -11.90
N ASP A 463 17.73 20.25 -12.94
CA ASP A 463 17.59 20.89 -14.23
C ASP A 463 17.84 19.87 -15.35
N ASN A 464 16.75 19.27 -15.83
CA ASN A 464 16.76 18.36 -16.97
C ASN A 464 17.84 17.25 -16.85
N GLY A 465 17.85 16.54 -15.70
CA GLY A 465 18.79 15.44 -15.41
C GLY A 465 20.05 15.86 -14.63
N ASP A 466 20.40 17.13 -14.64
CA ASP A 466 21.57 17.66 -13.94
C ASP A 466 21.19 18.21 -12.54
N ILE A 467 22.12 18.14 -11.61
CA ILE A 467 22.03 18.83 -10.32
C ILE A 467 22.87 20.11 -10.38
N ILE A 468 22.23 21.25 -10.11
CA ILE A 468 22.88 22.55 -10.07
C ILE A 468 22.89 23.04 -8.63
N VAL A 469 24.07 23.45 -8.15
CA VAL A 469 24.25 23.94 -6.78
C VAL A 469 24.64 25.43 -6.79
N ALA A 470 24.14 26.15 -5.78
CA ALA A 470 24.52 27.54 -5.55
C ALA A 470 24.48 27.83 -4.05
N GLN A 471 25.43 28.62 -3.57
CA GLN A 471 25.37 29.11 -2.21
C GLN A 471 24.11 29.96 -2.02
N LYS A 472 23.43 29.77 -0.92
CA LYS A 472 22.20 30.50 -0.60
C LYS A 472 22.47 31.99 -0.43
N SER A 473 21.85 32.78 -1.27
CA SER A 473 21.72 34.22 -1.13
C SER A 473 20.26 34.60 -1.38
N VAL A 474 19.86 35.81 -1.00
CA VAL A 474 18.50 36.29 -1.24
C VAL A 474 18.19 36.28 -2.74
N LEU A 475 19.12 36.73 -3.55
CA LEU A 475 18.98 36.79 -5.03
C LEU A 475 18.85 35.39 -5.63
N ASN A 476 19.70 34.44 -5.24
CA ASN A 476 19.63 33.06 -5.73
C ASN A 476 18.33 32.36 -5.30
N ALA A 477 17.91 32.56 -4.04
CA ALA A 477 16.67 31.96 -3.55
C ALA A 477 15.43 32.50 -4.31
N VAL A 478 15.37 33.79 -4.55
CA VAL A 478 14.29 34.41 -5.34
C VAL A 478 14.32 33.90 -6.79
N LYS A 479 15.48 33.81 -7.42
CA LYS A 479 15.67 33.33 -8.80
C LYS A 479 15.21 31.88 -8.96
N PHE A 480 15.59 30.98 -8.01
CA PHE A 480 15.24 29.55 -8.08
C PHE A 480 13.74 29.36 -7.83
N LYS A 481 13.19 30.03 -6.83
CA LYS A 481 11.74 30.04 -6.54
C LYS A 481 10.92 30.48 -7.75
N HIS A 482 11.30 31.60 -8.37
CA HIS A 482 10.58 32.15 -9.52
C HIS A 482 10.59 31.16 -10.71
N ARG A 483 11.74 30.56 -10.99
CA ARG A 483 11.87 29.56 -12.06
C ARG A 483 10.99 28.34 -11.82
N PHE A 484 10.94 27.85 -10.59
CA PHE A 484 10.11 26.68 -10.26
C PHE A 484 8.61 27.01 -10.36
N LEU A 485 8.19 28.15 -9.86
CA LEU A 485 6.79 28.61 -10.02
C LEU A 485 6.41 28.75 -11.50
N LYS A 486 7.30 29.28 -12.35
CA LYS A 486 7.09 29.35 -13.79
C LYS A 486 6.93 27.96 -14.42
N GLU A 487 7.70 26.99 -13.94
CA GLU A 487 7.60 25.61 -14.44
C GLU A 487 6.29 24.95 -14.04
N LEU A 488 5.82 25.13 -12.78
CA LEU A 488 4.51 24.65 -12.31
C LEU A 488 3.37 25.26 -13.14
N HIS A 489 3.45 26.55 -13.41
CA HIS A 489 2.49 27.26 -14.26
C HIS A 489 2.48 26.72 -15.69
N ARG A 490 3.67 26.49 -16.28
CA ARG A 490 3.81 25.90 -17.62
C ARG A 490 3.19 24.52 -17.75
N LYS A 491 3.19 23.75 -16.65
CA LYS A 491 2.60 22.41 -16.56
C LYS A 491 1.11 22.42 -16.18
N ASN A 492 0.52 23.58 -15.94
CA ASN A 492 -0.84 23.71 -15.41
C ASN A 492 -1.07 22.92 -14.10
N ASP A 493 -0.01 22.78 -13.28
CA ASP A 493 -0.07 22.04 -12.02
C ASP A 493 -0.44 22.96 -10.86
N THR A 494 -1.73 23.28 -10.77
CA THR A 494 -2.28 24.13 -9.72
C THR A 494 -2.14 23.49 -8.32
N ALA A 495 -2.30 22.18 -8.22
CA ALA A 495 -2.14 21.46 -6.97
C ALA A 495 -0.67 21.48 -6.50
N GLY A 496 0.27 21.25 -7.41
CA GLY A 496 1.70 21.37 -7.12
C GLY A 496 2.13 22.78 -6.72
N GLU A 497 1.55 23.81 -7.35
CA GLU A 497 1.81 25.20 -6.95
C GLU A 497 1.29 25.52 -5.55
N ALA A 498 0.05 25.11 -5.24
CA ALA A 498 -0.55 25.28 -3.92
C ALA A 498 0.29 24.58 -2.84
N ALA A 499 0.67 23.31 -3.06
CA ALA A 499 1.52 22.55 -2.15
C ALA A 499 2.91 23.19 -1.95
N PHE A 500 3.52 23.72 -3.01
CA PHE A 500 4.78 24.43 -2.92
C PHE A 500 4.68 25.73 -2.11
N ARG A 501 3.66 26.57 -2.36
CA ARG A 501 3.40 27.80 -1.61
C ARG A 501 3.15 27.53 -0.14
N LYS A 502 2.41 26.47 0.17
CA LYS A 502 2.13 25.96 1.51
C LYS A 502 3.42 25.56 2.24
N ASN A 503 4.29 24.76 1.61
CA ASN A 503 5.58 24.38 2.17
C ASN A 503 6.49 25.59 2.46
N LEU A 504 6.46 26.62 1.58
CA LEU A 504 7.17 27.86 1.82
C LEU A 504 6.64 28.64 3.04
N ARG A 505 5.29 28.66 3.22
CA ARG A 505 4.65 29.27 4.39
C ARG A 505 5.11 28.58 5.67
N TRP A 506 5.07 27.25 5.70
CA TRP A 506 5.51 26.46 6.84
C TRP A 506 7.00 26.65 7.16
N SER A 507 7.88 26.57 6.17
CA SER A 507 9.31 26.82 6.36
C SER A 507 9.60 28.24 6.93
N LYS A 508 8.81 29.23 6.50
CA LYS A 508 8.89 30.58 7.04
C LYS A 508 8.40 30.68 8.49
N ARG A 509 7.33 29.96 8.83
CA ARG A 509 6.77 29.91 10.20
C ARG A 509 7.77 29.24 11.14
N VAL A 510 8.30 28.06 10.78
CA VAL A 510 9.33 27.35 11.54
C VAL A 510 10.50 28.27 11.88
N ARG A 511 11.03 29.05 10.92
CA ARG A 511 12.15 29.98 11.14
C ARG A 511 11.82 31.14 12.09
N LYS A 512 10.56 31.60 12.09
CA LYS A 512 10.13 32.76 12.89
C LYS A 512 9.81 32.40 14.34
N LEU A 513 9.36 31.20 14.60
CA LEU A 513 9.02 30.74 15.96
C LEU A 513 10.28 30.77 16.83
N LYS A 514 10.15 31.22 18.06
CA LYS A 514 11.21 31.20 19.06
C LYS A 514 11.00 30.04 20.03
N LEU A 515 12.06 29.39 20.44
CA LEU A 515 11.98 28.36 21.46
C LEU A 515 11.56 28.99 22.80
N LYS A 516 10.60 28.38 23.43
CA LYS A 516 10.12 28.67 24.79
C LYS A 516 10.53 27.52 25.70
N ASN A 517 10.63 27.80 26.98
CA ASN A 517 10.93 26.79 28.00
C ASN A 517 9.68 25.91 28.24
N GLN A 518 9.40 25.04 27.29
CA GLN A 518 8.24 24.13 27.28
C GLN A 518 8.59 22.82 26.57
N ILE A 519 7.78 21.78 26.82
CA ILE A 519 7.92 20.45 26.28
C ILE A 519 6.73 20.17 25.37
N ALA A 520 6.97 19.63 24.17
CA ALA A 520 5.92 19.12 23.30
C ALA A 520 5.98 17.59 23.27
N PHE A 521 4.86 16.94 23.54
CA PHE A 521 4.67 15.51 23.35
C PHE A 521 3.93 15.31 22.02
N VAL A 522 4.51 14.58 21.07
CA VAL A 522 3.97 14.43 19.72
C VAL A 522 4.01 12.97 19.28
N SER A 523 2.87 12.44 18.84
CA SER A 523 2.77 11.10 18.30
C SER A 523 2.54 11.14 16.79
N ALA A 524 3.21 10.25 16.06
CA ALA A 524 3.00 10.05 14.63
C ALA A 524 1.78 9.17 14.32
N ARG A 525 1.12 8.62 15.33
CA ARG A 525 -0.02 7.72 15.16
C ARG A 525 -1.35 8.47 15.19
N SER A 526 -2.29 8.04 14.34
CA SER A 526 -3.52 8.76 14.00
C SER A 526 -4.59 8.86 15.09
N ASN A 527 -4.40 8.24 16.25
CA ASN A 527 -5.42 8.29 17.32
C ASN A 527 -5.16 9.50 18.22
N ALA A 528 -6.14 10.34 18.37
CA ALA A 528 -6.12 11.58 19.17
C ALA A 528 -5.65 11.46 20.66
N ALA A 529 -5.25 10.27 21.09
CA ALA A 529 -4.76 10.00 22.44
C ALA A 529 -3.24 9.78 22.45
N LEU A 530 -2.59 10.20 23.53
CA LEU A 530 -1.21 9.84 23.82
C LEU A 530 -1.07 8.34 23.97
N LEU A 531 -0.02 7.78 23.35
CA LEU A 531 0.34 6.40 23.59
C LEU A 531 0.79 6.21 25.06
N PRO A 532 0.63 5.00 25.63
CA PRO A 532 0.87 4.75 27.05
C PRO A 532 2.27 5.16 27.57
N ASN A 533 3.31 5.06 26.72
CA ASN A 533 4.65 5.53 27.10
C ASN A 533 4.71 7.04 27.29
N MET A 534 4.15 7.79 26.36
CA MET A 534 4.12 9.26 26.44
C MET A 534 3.21 9.75 27.55
N GLN A 535 2.05 9.14 27.72
CA GLN A 535 1.12 9.48 28.80
C GLN A 535 1.76 9.29 30.17
N SER A 536 2.47 8.18 30.40
CA SER A 536 3.14 7.90 31.65
C SER A 536 4.21 8.95 32.01
N VAL A 537 4.93 9.49 31.03
CA VAL A 537 5.91 10.58 31.25
C VAL A 537 5.17 11.91 31.42
N TYR A 538 4.17 12.20 30.61
CA TYR A 538 3.40 13.44 30.66
C TYR A 538 2.68 13.65 32.00
N GLU A 539 2.10 12.60 32.58
CA GLU A 539 1.41 12.66 33.87
C GLU A 539 2.35 13.09 35.03
N ARG A 540 3.66 12.82 34.88
CA ARG A 540 4.71 13.19 35.84
C ARG A 540 5.28 14.60 35.60
N ILE A 541 5.22 15.05 34.35
CA ILE A 541 5.66 16.39 33.94
C ILE A 541 4.40 17.23 33.65
N LYS A 542 4.14 18.22 34.47
CA LYS A 542 2.99 19.14 34.32
C LYS A 542 3.30 20.31 33.38
N SER A 543 3.93 20.05 32.25
CA SER A 543 4.35 21.06 31.26
C SER A 543 3.39 21.16 30.08
N VAL A 544 3.69 22.05 29.15
CA VAL A 544 2.88 22.26 27.94
C VAL A 544 2.80 20.99 27.08
N PHE A 545 1.61 20.57 26.83
CA PHE A 545 1.26 19.43 26.05
C PHE A 545 0.85 19.78 24.63
N THR A 546 1.27 18.99 23.67
CA THR A 546 0.76 19.02 22.30
C THR A 546 0.65 17.65 21.71
N GLN A 547 -0.40 17.47 20.89
CA GLN A 547 -0.70 16.24 20.27
C GLN A 547 0.00 16.02 18.95
N MET A 548 -0.18 14.89 18.43
CA MET A 548 -0.26 14.21 17.15
C MET A 548 0.34 14.84 15.92
N MET A 549 0.78 13.95 15.02
CA MET A 549 1.08 14.31 13.63
C MET A 549 -0.21 14.57 12.86
N PRO A 550 -0.39 15.79 12.30
CA PRO A 550 -1.61 16.14 11.62
C PRO A 550 -1.69 15.57 10.20
N TYR A 551 -2.90 15.23 9.77
CA TYR A 551 -3.22 14.84 8.41
C TYR A 551 -3.86 15.97 7.59
N SER A 552 -4.37 17.00 8.26
CA SER A 552 -4.96 18.19 7.66
C SER A 552 -3.99 19.39 7.68
N ASP A 553 -4.31 20.43 6.91
CA ASP A 553 -3.52 21.65 6.88
C ASP A 553 -3.59 22.46 8.16
N GLU A 554 -4.74 22.40 8.83
CA GLU A 554 -5.02 23.11 10.08
C GLU A 554 -4.19 22.50 11.21
N GLU A 555 -4.24 21.17 11.34
CA GLU A 555 -3.46 20.42 12.32
C GLU A 555 -1.94 20.57 12.09
N MET A 556 -1.48 20.67 10.81
CA MET A 556 -0.06 20.90 10.51
C MET A 556 0.42 22.26 11.01
N ASP A 557 -0.39 23.28 10.93
CA ASP A 557 -0.04 24.60 11.45
C ASP A 557 0.09 24.59 12.99
N GLU A 558 -0.79 23.89 13.70
CA GLU A 558 -0.74 23.68 15.15
C GLU A 558 0.48 22.85 15.57
N ALA A 559 0.73 21.73 14.88
CA ALA A 559 1.88 20.89 15.15
C ALA A 559 3.22 21.64 14.93
N ILE A 560 3.33 22.45 13.88
CA ILE A 560 4.50 23.31 13.65
C ILE A 560 4.66 24.33 14.78
N GLU A 561 3.58 24.98 15.22
CA GLU A 561 3.62 25.91 16.33
C GLU A 561 4.13 25.26 17.59
N ALA A 562 3.55 24.14 17.97
CA ALA A 562 3.90 23.44 19.18
C ALA A 562 5.34 22.90 19.17
N VAL A 563 5.70 22.16 18.11
CA VAL A 563 7.03 21.55 17.99
C VAL A 563 8.12 22.60 17.91
N TYR A 564 7.98 23.61 17.06
CA TYR A 564 9.03 24.59 16.82
C TYR A 564 9.05 25.79 17.78
N SER A 565 8.09 25.85 18.71
CA SER A 565 8.17 26.75 19.87
C SER A 565 8.65 26.04 21.13
N SER A 566 8.77 24.71 21.14
CA SER A 566 9.19 23.94 22.31
C SER A 566 10.70 23.65 22.33
N LYS A 567 11.33 23.82 23.50
CA LYS A 567 12.74 23.49 23.71
C LYS A 567 13.00 22.01 23.71
N VAL A 568 12.08 21.20 24.26
CA VAL A 568 12.14 19.75 24.26
C VAL A 568 10.95 19.18 23.48
N VAL A 569 11.21 18.21 22.62
CA VAL A 569 10.19 17.47 21.89
C VAL A 569 10.35 15.98 22.20
N VAL A 570 9.26 15.34 22.62
CA VAL A 570 9.20 13.93 22.98
C VAL A 570 8.31 13.20 21.95
N THR A 571 8.80 12.12 21.38
CA THR A 571 8.06 11.27 20.43
C THR A 571 8.20 9.79 20.75
N ASP A 572 7.34 8.97 20.14
CA ASP A 572 7.28 7.51 20.33
C ASP A 572 7.37 6.72 19.02
N ASP A 573 7.56 7.41 17.90
CA ASP A 573 7.62 6.78 16.58
C ASP A 573 8.46 7.62 15.62
N TYR A 574 8.49 7.26 14.32
CA TYR A 574 9.11 8.05 13.26
C TYR A 574 8.51 9.45 13.19
N PHE A 575 9.34 10.48 13.23
CA PHE A 575 8.87 11.87 13.34
C PHE A 575 9.18 12.71 12.10
N TYR A 576 8.15 12.94 11.28
CA TYR A 576 8.27 13.58 9.97
C TYR A 576 8.73 15.04 10.01
N LEU A 577 8.31 15.84 11.00
CA LEU A 577 8.58 17.29 10.99
C LEU A 577 10.08 17.60 11.06
N PHE A 578 10.85 16.91 11.92
CA PHE A 578 12.29 17.12 12.00
C PHE A 578 13.02 16.61 10.76
N ARG A 579 12.58 15.50 10.19
CA ARG A 579 13.09 15.06 8.89
C ARG A 579 12.86 16.10 7.80
N LYS A 580 11.72 16.80 7.82
CA LYS A 580 11.34 17.76 6.78
C LYS A 580 11.97 19.14 6.95
N PHE A 581 11.97 19.69 8.17
CA PHE A 581 12.37 21.07 8.43
C PHE A 581 13.65 21.19 9.26
N GLY A 582 14.17 20.09 9.78
CA GLY A 582 15.30 20.04 10.70
C GLY A 582 14.95 20.46 12.13
N LYS A 583 15.83 20.15 13.07
CA LYS A 583 15.80 20.58 14.47
C LYS A 583 16.40 21.97 14.60
N LYS A 584 15.87 22.82 15.46
CA LYS A 584 16.45 24.14 15.74
C LYS A 584 17.69 24.04 16.63
N PRO A 585 18.65 24.97 16.51
CA PRO A 585 19.72 25.11 17.50
C PRO A 585 19.14 25.29 18.90
N GLY A 586 19.66 24.54 19.89
CA GLY A 586 19.16 24.52 21.26
C GLY A 586 17.87 23.74 21.50
N GLN A 587 17.29 23.13 20.50
CA GLN A 587 16.15 22.23 20.67
C GLN A 587 16.64 20.81 20.97
N LYS A 588 15.93 20.09 21.83
CA LYS A 588 16.23 18.71 22.24
C LYS A 588 15.16 17.77 21.74
N PHE A 589 15.55 16.55 21.35
CA PHE A 589 14.66 15.56 20.77
C PHE A 589 14.80 14.21 21.49
N VAL A 590 13.71 13.76 22.12
CA VAL A 590 13.63 12.52 22.92
C VAL A 590 12.77 11.50 22.20
N GLN A 591 13.30 10.28 22.04
CA GLN A 591 12.60 9.13 21.46
C GLN A 591 12.29 8.10 22.55
N LEU A 592 11.01 7.78 22.75
CA LEU A 592 10.55 6.73 23.67
C LEU A 592 10.34 5.39 22.99
N TRP A 593 10.22 5.39 21.67
CA TRP A 593 9.84 4.27 20.84
C TRP A 593 8.49 3.63 21.23
N HIS A 594 7.95 2.80 20.34
CA HIS A 594 6.65 2.17 20.55
C HIS A 594 6.73 0.68 20.89
N ALA A 595 7.89 0.05 20.69
CA ALA A 595 8.12 -1.36 21.01
C ALA A 595 8.95 -1.49 22.29
N THR A 596 8.63 -2.49 23.10
CA THR A 596 9.43 -2.88 24.24
C THR A 596 10.45 -3.92 23.82
N GLY A 597 11.64 -3.88 24.39
CA GLY A 597 12.72 -4.79 24.02
C GLY A 597 13.28 -4.55 22.62
N ALA A 598 13.84 -5.58 22.02
CA ALA A 598 14.27 -5.61 20.62
C ALA A 598 13.93 -7.00 20.05
N PHE A 599 12.79 -7.11 19.42
CA PHE A 599 12.27 -8.37 18.87
C PHE A 599 12.59 -8.48 17.39
N LYS A 600 11.82 -7.83 16.54
CA LYS A 600 12.04 -7.75 15.10
C LYS A 600 13.10 -6.70 14.79
N LYS A 601 13.91 -6.89 13.77
CA LYS A 601 14.82 -5.86 13.28
C LYS A 601 14.06 -4.63 12.82
N PHE A 602 14.58 -3.46 13.12
CA PHE A 602 13.99 -2.16 12.81
C PHE A 602 15.07 -1.13 12.45
N GLY A 603 14.66 0.04 12.00
CA GLY A 603 15.58 1.09 11.60
C GLY A 603 16.50 0.63 10.45
N LEU A 604 17.79 0.93 10.56
CA LEU A 604 18.80 0.58 9.56
C LEU A 604 18.98 -0.92 9.38
N ASP A 605 18.68 -1.71 10.41
CA ASP A 605 18.75 -3.17 10.37
C ASP A 605 17.48 -3.79 9.78
N GLY A 606 16.38 -3.01 9.71
CA GLY A 606 15.11 -3.41 9.14
C GLY A 606 15.08 -3.33 7.62
N THR A 607 13.99 -3.83 7.05
CA THR A 607 13.82 -3.87 5.60
C THR A 607 12.77 -2.91 5.06
N ASP A 608 12.08 -2.15 5.92
CA ASP A 608 10.91 -1.34 5.54
C ASP A 608 11.25 -0.07 4.75
N LEU A 609 12.39 0.58 5.09
CA LEU A 609 12.86 1.78 4.41
C LEU A 609 14.27 1.61 3.84
N PHE A 610 14.63 2.45 2.88
CA PHE A 610 16.01 2.54 2.44
C PHE A 610 16.87 3.12 3.59
N PRO A 611 18.04 2.54 3.92
CA PRO A 611 18.85 2.95 5.06
C PRO A 611 19.19 4.45 5.09
N GLU A 612 19.43 5.05 3.95
CA GLU A 612 19.71 6.48 3.83
C GLU A 612 18.49 7.36 4.13
N VAL A 613 17.27 6.87 3.88
CA VAL A 613 16.01 7.54 4.22
C VAL A 613 15.72 7.39 5.69
N ASP A 614 15.92 6.19 6.22
CA ASP A 614 15.69 5.86 7.63
C ASP A 614 16.59 6.68 8.54
N ARG A 615 17.86 6.83 8.20
CA ARG A 615 18.83 7.66 8.92
C ARG A 615 18.38 9.12 9.09
N LEU A 616 17.60 9.68 8.13
CA LEU A 616 17.10 11.05 8.24
C LEU A 616 16.06 11.23 9.36
N TYR A 617 15.40 10.16 9.80
CA TYR A 617 14.48 10.21 10.93
C TYR A 617 15.20 10.22 12.28
N HIS A 618 16.33 9.51 12.35
CA HIS A 618 16.99 9.18 13.64
C HIS A 618 18.17 10.08 13.99
N LYS A 619 18.75 10.78 13.04
CA LYS A 619 20.00 11.56 13.21
C LYS A 619 19.95 12.67 14.25
N ASP A 620 18.77 13.16 14.62
CA ASP A 620 18.58 14.34 15.45
C ASP A 620 18.22 14.03 16.92
N TYR A 621 18.22 12.76 17.34
CA TYR A 621 17.92 12.38 18.73
C TYR A 621 19.01 12.89 19.68
N ASP A 622 18.59 13.38 20.87
CA ASP A 622 19.46 13.72 22.01
C ASP A 622 19.35 12.65 23.11
N LEU A 623 18.22 11.93 23.18
CA LEU A 623 17.98 10.85 24.14
C LEU A 623 17.06 9.79 23.52
N VAL A 624 17.43 8.53 23.69
CA VAL A 624 16.61 7.36 23.37
C VAL A 624 16.53 6.45 24.58
N SER A 625 15.33 6.01 24.98
CA SER A 625 15.16 5.11 26.13
C SER A 625 14.97 3.67 25.70
N VAL A 626 15.62 2.72 26.40
CA VAL A 626 15.51 1.29 26.18
C VAL A 626 15.22 0.53 27.47
N SER A 627 14.66 -0.69 27.35
CA SER A 627 14.23 -1.53 28.47
C SER A 627 15.36 -2.23 29.24
N GLY A 628 16.62 -2.15 28.76
CA GLY A 628 17.77 -2.77 29.41
C GLY A 628 19.10 -2.35 28.82
N GLU A 629 20.19 -2.46 29.62
CA GLU A 629 21.55 -2.07 29.21
C GLU A 629 22.01 -2.77 27.91
N ASN A 630 21.67 -4.07 27.76
CA ASN A 630 22.09 -4.88 26.63
C ASN A 630 21.49 -4.41 25.29
N LEU A 631 20.42 -3.61 25.34
CA LEU A 631 19.75 -3.10 24.15
C LEU A 631 20.35 -1.80 23.60
N LYS A 632 21.20 -1.13 24.39
CA LYS A 632 21.79 0.16 23.99
C LYS A 632 22.58 0.07 22.68
N GLY A 633 23.31 -1.03 22.48
CA GLY A 633 24.04 -1.28 21.23
C GLY A 633 23.09 -1.47 20.05
N ILE A 634 22.10 -2.34 20.21
CA ILE A 634 21.10 -2.66 19.18
C ILE A 634 20.39 -1.38 18.71
N TYR A 635 19.89 -0.57 19.65
CA TYR A 635 19.19 0.67 19.30
C TYR A 635 20.13 1.73 18.69
N ALA A 636 21.39 1.79 19.16
CA ALA A 636 22.38 2.70 18.57
C ALA A 636 22.68 2.34 17.10
N ASP A 637 22.86 1.06 16.81
CA ASP A 637 23.13 0.55 15.46
C ASP A 637 21.90 0.68 14.56
N ALA A 638 20.72 0.27 15.05
CA ALA A 638 19.46 0.36 14.32
C ALA A 638 19.07 1.80 13.96
N PHE A 639 19.36 2.78 14.80
CA PHE A 639 19.11 4.20 14.52
C PHE A 639 20.30 4.92 13.90
N GLY A 640 21.47 4.30 13.84
CA GLY A 640 22.72 4.93 13.34
C GLY A 640 23.15 6.13 14.18
N ILE A 641 23.02 6.04 15.51
CA ILE A 641 23.27 7.12 16.48
C ILE A 641 24.36 6.73 17.47
N ASN A 642 24.84 7.75 18.20
CA ASN A 642 25.84 7.51 19.25
C ASN A 642 25.22 6.72 20.43
N ARG A 643 25.83 5.61 20.82
CA ARG A 643 25.42 4.80 21.99
C ARG A 643 25.27 5.59 23.28
N LYS A 644 26.01 6.70 23.45
CA LYS A 644 25.94 7.54 24.66
C LYS A 644 24.59 8.19 24.89
N ILE A 645 23.80 8.45 23.84
CA ILE A 645 22.47 9.03 23.97
C ILE A 645 21.38 7.99 24.18
N VAL A 646 21.69 6.70 24.02
CA VAL A 646 20.79 5.59 24.34
C VAL A 646 20.93 5.26 25.84
N LYS A 647 19.82 5.42 26.57
CA LYS A 647 19.77 5.26 28.01
C LYS A 647 18.87 4.10 28.41
N ASP A 648 19.29 3.32 29.35
CA ASP A 648 18.57 2.24 30.00
C ASP A 648 17.62 2.78 31.09
N TYR A 649 16.71 3.69 30.70
CA TYR A 649 15.76 4.28 31.63
C TYR A 649 14.47 3.45 31.78
N GLY A 650 14.33 2.38 30.97
CA GLY A 650 13.19 1.52 30.94
C GLY A 650 12.11 2.00 29.97
N VAL A 651 10.96 1.33 30.02
CA VAL A 651 9.81 1.62 29.18
C VAL A 651 8.64 2.05 30.07
N PRO A 652 8.19 3.32 30.03
CA PRO A 652 7.26 3.89 31.01
C PRO A 652 5.93 3.15 31.17
N ARG A 653 5.39 2.60 30.10
CA ARG A 653 4.11 1.89 30.15
C ARG A 653 4.16 0.58 30.95
N THR A 654 5.37 0.03 31.16
CA THR A 654 5.54 -1.21 31.92
C THR A 654 5.45 -0.97 33.42
N ASP A 655 5.62 0.27 33.88
CA ASP A 655 5.58 0.59 35.31
C ASP A 655 4.27 0.16 35.96
N LYS A 656 3.13 0.32 35.26
CA LYS A 656 1.81 -0.05 35.75
C LYS A 656 1.67 -1.57 35.99
N LEU A 657 2.29 -2.39 35.17
CA LEU A 657 2.23 -3.86 35.28
C LEU A 657 2.90 -4.38 36.56
N LEU A 658 3.79 -3.58 37.14
CA LEU A 658 4.51 -3.89 38.38
C LEU A 658 3.84 -3.31 39.64
N LEU A 659 2.70 -2.61 39.49
CA LEU A 659 1.88 -2.10 40.59
C LEU A 659 0.77 -3.10 40.92
N PRO A 660 0.82 -3.76 42.12
CA PRO A 660 -0.20 -4.75 42.48
C PRO A 660 -1.63 -4.19 42.48
N GLU A 661 -1.78 -2.92 42.89
CA GLU A 661 -3.09 -2.25 42.91
C GLU A 661 -3.66 -2.10 41.48
N TYR A 662 -2.85 -1.74 40.51
CA TYR A 662 -3.27 -1.61 39.13
C TYR A 662 -3.67 -2.96 38.53
N VAL A 663 -2.88 -3.99 38.79
CA VAL A 663 -3.16 -5.36 38.31
C VAL A 663 -4.50 -5.86 38.88
N GLU A 664 -4.73 -5.67 40.17
CA GLU A 664 -5.97 -6.13 40.83
C GLU A 664 -7.19 -5.31 40.39
N GLU A 665 -7.08 -3.99 40.28
CA GLU A 665 -8.14 -3.12 39.77
C GLU A 665 -8.50 -3.48 38.31
N THR A 666 -7.50 -3.68 37.47
CA THR A 666 -7.71 -4.09 36.07
C THR A 666 -8.37 -5.45 35.99
N ARG A 667 -7.90 -6.42 36.81
CA ARG A 667 -8.53 -7.75 36.92
C ARG A 667 -10.01 -7.63 37.30
N LYS A 668 -10.34 -6.80 38.28
CA LYS A 668 -11.72 -6.57 38.71
C LYS A 668 -12.58 -5.99 37.59
N ARG A 669 -12.11 -4.97 36.88
CA ARG A 669 -12.80 -4.38 35.72
C ARG A 669 -13.08 -5.40 34.62
N ILE A 670 -12.10 -6.26 34.31
CA ILE A 670 -12.26 -7.32 33.31
C ILE A 670 -13.32 -8.34 33.78
N LEU A 671 -13.28 -8.76 35.06
CA LEU A 671 -14.27 -9.71 35.60
C LEU A 671 -15.69 -9.11 35.74
N GLU A 672 -15.81 -7.78 35.87
CA GLU A 672 -17.12 -7.10 35.81
C GLU A 672 -17.68 -7.10 34.38
N ALA A 673 -16.82 -6.86 33.36
CA ALA A 673 -17.19 -6.89 31.95
C ALA A 673 -17.46 -8.33 31.44
N TYR A 674 -16.67 -9.30 31.91
CA TYR A 674 -16.71 -10.71 31.52
C TYR A 674 -16.87 -11.62 32.75
N PRO A 675 -18.06 -11.70 33.40
CA PRO A 675 -18.27 -12.48 34.62
C PRO A 675 -18.03 -13.99 34.46
N ASN A 676 -18.12 -14.50 33.25
CA ASN A 676 -17.85 -15.90 32.89
C ASN A 676 -16.39 -16.31 33.05
N LEU A 677 -15.45 -15.36 33.22
CA LEU A 677 -14.04 -15.63 33.46
C LEU A 677 -13.72 -15.91 34.93
N LYS A 678 -14.67 -15.67 35.84
CA LYS A 678 -14.47 -15.89 37.27
C LYS A 678 -14.20 -17.38 37.54
N GLU A 679 -13.12 -17.61 38.30
CA GLU A 679 -12.65 -18.96 38.67
C GLU A 679 -12.23 -19.84 37.46
N LYS A 680 -11.91 -19.22 36.33
CA LYS A 680 -11.40 -19.88 35.13
C LYS A 680 -9.89 -19.76 35.04
N GLN A 681 -9.27 -20.76 34.44
CA GLN A 681 -7.91 -20.69 33.94
C GLN A 681 -7.94 -19.97 32.59
N VAL A 682 -7.32 -18.80 32.55
CA VAL A 682 -7.39 -17.87 31.39
C VAL A 682 -6.19 -18.03 30.50
N ILE A 683 -6.40 -18.48 29.27
CA ILE A 683 -5.40 -18.58 28.21
C ILE A 683 -5.58 -17.37 27.28
N LEU A 684 -4.60 -16.49 27.24
CA LEU A 684 -4.62 -15.29 26.39
C LEU A 684 -3.87 -15.55 25.09
N TYR A 685 -4.56 -15.50 23.97
CA TYR A 685 -3.98 -15.57 22.63
C TYR A 685 -3.84 -14.17 22.05
N ALA A 686 -2.60 -13.75 21.83
CA ALA A 686 -2.25 -12.45 21.26
C ALA A 686 -1.42 -12.64 19.98
N PRO A 687 -2.05 -12.98 18.83
CA PRO A 687 -1.37 -13.24 17.59
C PRO A 687 -0.88 -11.97 16.92
N THR A 688 0.23 -12.08 16.17
CA THR A 688 0.62 -11.06 15.20
C THR A 688 -0.12 -11.32 13.88
N PHE A 689 -0.63 -10.27 13.26
CA PHE A 689 -1.17 -10.38 11.92
C PHE A 689 -0.06 -10.69 10.90
N ARG A 690 -0.45 -11.33 9.80
CA ARG A 690 0.40 -11.51 8.62
C ARG A 690 0.02 -10.47 7.58
N ASP A 691 0.98 -10.00 6.81
CA ASP A 691 0.74 -9.20 5.64
C ASP A 691 1.15 -10.00 4.39
N SER A 692 0.27 -10.06 3.41
CA SER A 692 0.66 -10.53 2.09
C SER A 692 1.69 -9.56 1.52
N ASN A 693 2.85 -10.07 1.08
CA ASN A 693 3.99 -9.28 0.55
C ASN A 693 3.68 -8.62 -0.80
N GLY A 694 2.55 -7.93 -0.94
CA GLY A 694 2.11 -7.34 -2.20
C GLY A 694 1.57 -5.90 -2.07
N LYS A 695 1.26 -5.28 -3.23
CA LYS A 695 0.71 -3.92 -3.31
C LYS A 695 -0.69 -3.79 -2.68
N ASP A 696 -1.42 -4.87 -2.56
CA ASP A 696 -2.69 -4.98 -1.85
C ASP A 696 -2.41 -5.75 -0.55
N LYS A 697 -2.05 -5.01 0.50
CA LYS A 697 -1.81 -5.58 1.83
C LYS A 697 -3.12 -6.13 2.40
N HIS A 698 -3.35 -7.41 2.21
CA HIS A 698 -4.36 -8.12 2.98
C HIS A 698 -3.72 -8.58 4.29
N PHE A 699 -4.32 -8.17 5.40
CA PHE A 699 -3.91 -8.64 6.72
C PHE A 699 -4.79 -9.84 7.09
N PHE A 700 -4.16 -10.90 7.57
CA PHE A 700 -4.85 -12.08 8.06
C PHE A 700 -4.21 -12.58 9.35
N TYR A 701 -4.95 -13.39 10.10
CA TYR A 701 -4.43 -14.04 11.29
C TYR A 701 -4.05 -15.49 10.99
N PRO A 702 -3.15 -16.08 11.81
CA PRO A 702 -2.85 -17.51 11.75
C PRO A 702 -4.13 -18.35 11.89
N GLU A 703 -4.27 -19.35 11.06
CA GLU A 703 -5.38 -20.29 11.14
C GLU A 703 -5.31 -21.11 12.44
N MET A 704 -6.41 -21.17 13.18
CA MET A 704 -6.60 -22.03 14.34
C MET A 704 -7.93 -22.77 14.21
N ASN A 705 -7.93 -24.06 14.52
CA ASN A 705 -9.16 -24.84 14.56
C ASN A 705 -9.91 -24.59 15.86
N PHE A 706 -10.68 -23.49 15.93
CA PHE A 706 -11.43 -23.11 17.13
C PHE A 706 -12.51 -24.12 17.52
N GLU A 707 -13.03 -24.92 16.58
CA GLU A 707 -14.00 -25.97 16.86
C GLU A 707 -13.38 -27.13 17.62
N SER A 708 -12.19 -27.58 17.18
CA SER A 708 -11.40 -28.58 17.89
C SER A 708 -11.02 -28.07 19.28
N LEU A 709 -10.43 -26.87 19.34
CA LEU A 709 -9.99 -26.27 20.60
C LEU A 709 -11.16 -26.13 21.60
N SER A 710 -12.31 -25.61 21.15
CA SER A 710 -13.48 -25.44 22.04
C SER A 710 -14.00 -26.77 22.58
N SER A 711 -13.91 -27.84 21.80
CA SER A 711 -14.32 -29.17 22.19
C SER A 711 -13.35 -29.83 23.19
N SER A 712 -12.06 -29.52 23.07
CA SER A 712 -10.96 -30.09 23.86
C SER A 712 -10.70 -29.35 25.18
N LEU A 713 -11.06 -28.06 25.26
CA LEU A 713 -10.88 -27.25 26.46
C LEU A 713 -11.69 -27.76 27.64
N LYS A 714 -11.06 -27.84 28.82
CA LYS A 714 -11.71 -28.21 30.06
C LYS A 714 -12.77 -27.18 30.48
N ARG A 715 -13.73 -27.58 31.32
CA ARG A 715 -14.80 -26.70 31.80
C ARG A 715 -14.28 -25.47 32.57
N GLU A 716 -13.16 -25.62 33.25
CA GLU A 716 -12.45 -24.56 34.00
C GLU A 716 -11.54 -23.70 33.16
N GLN A 717 -11.38 -23.95 31.83
CA GLN A 717 -10.52 -23.17 30.93
C GLN A 717 -11.33 -22.24 30.05
N VAL A 718 -10.75 -21.10 29.77
CA VAL A 718 -11.27 -20.11 28.79
C VAL A 718 -10.11 -19.61 27.92
N PHE A 719 -10.32 -19.61 26.61
CA PHE A 719 -9.38 -19.09 25.62
C PHE A 719 -9.84 -17.69 25.19
N LEU A 720 -9.04 -16.67 25.50
CA LEU A 720 -9.30 -15.28 25.16
C LEU A 720 -8.45 -14.86 23.96
N ILE A 721 -9.09 -14.30 22.96
CA ILE A 721 -8.41 -13.79 21.77
C ILE A 721 -8.35 -12.26 21.87
N CYS A 722 -7.14 -11.71 21.87
CA CYS A 722 -6.91 -10.26 21.83
C CYS A 722 -6.30 -9.88 20.48
N PRO A 723 -7.09 -9.38 19.52
CA PRO A 723 -6.61 -8.98 18.19
C PRO A 723 -5.63 -7.83 18.27
N HIS A 724 -4.74 -7.76 17.28
CA HIS A 724 -3.85 -6.60 17.14
C HIS A 724 -4.67 -5.31 16.86
N PRO A 725 -4.33 -4.15 17.45
CA PRO A 725 -5.11 -2.90 17.31
C PRO A 725 -5.34 -2.43 15.87
N VAL A 726 -4.49 -2.83 14.92
CA VAL A 726 -4.63 -2.50 13.49
C VAL A 726 -5.70 -3.35 12.81
N MET A 727 -6.07 -4.50 13.40
CA MET A 727 -7.03 -5.45 12.86
C MET A 727 -8.03 -5.88 13.94
N GLN A 728 -9.08 -5.10 14.10
CA GLN A 728 -10.17 -5.41 15.02
C GLN A 728 -11.26 -6.30 14.38
N ASN A 729 -10.97 -6.93 13.26
CA ASN A 729 -11.91 -7.81 12.59
C ASN A 729 -12.21 -9.04 13.44
N GLN A 730 -13.38 -9.61 13.23
CA GLN A 730 -13.77 -10.84 13.88
C GLN A 730 -12.85 -11.98 13.42
N ILE A 731 -12.10 -12.57 14.37
CA ILE A 731 -11.21 -13.72 14.10
C ILE A 731 -12.00 -15.02 14.20
N VAL A 732 -13.02 -15.02 15.08
CA VAL A 732 -13.82 -16.20 15.39
C VAL A 732 -15.05 -16.19 14.49
N ASP A 733 -15.28 -17.28 13.76
CA ASP A 733 -16.35 -17.45 12.77
C ASP A 733 -17.75 -17.61 13.38
N LYS A 734 -17.83 -18.07 14.63
CA LYS A 734 -19.08 -18.29 15.36
C LYS A 734 -18.87 -18.13 16.88
N GLU A 735 -19.96 -18.06 17.65
CA GLU A 735 -19.89 -18.06 19.11
C GLU A 735 -19.51 -19.44 19.66
N TYR A 736 -18.53 -19.46 20.57
CA TYR A 736 -18.09 -20.62 21.32
C TYR A 736 -18.33 -20.40 22.83
N ARG A 737 -18.58 -21.47 23.58
CA ARG A 737 -18.83 -21.38 25.02
C ARG A 737 -17.62 -20.92 25.85
N ASN A 738 -16.44 -21.29 25.41
CA ASN A 738 -15.18 -21.17 26.14
C ASN A 738 -14.07 -20.47 25.34
N ILE A 739 -14.39 -19.85 24.19
CA ILE A 739 -13.52 -18.99 23.40
C ILE A 739 -14.19 -17.62 23.26
N VAL A 740 -13.50 -16.57 23.65
CA VAL A 740 -14.04 -15.21 23.67
C VAL A 740 -13.04 -14.26 23.00
N GLN A 741 -13.47 -13.53 21.96
CA GLN A 741 -12.71 -12.43 21.41
C GLN A 741 -12.98 -11.16 22.21
N VAL A 742 -11.92 -10.50 22.66
CA VAL A 742 -11.97 -9.29 23.50
C VAL A 742 -11.50 -8.09 22.69
N ASN A 743 -12.38 -7.10 22.52
CA ASN A 743 -12.09 -5.85 21.79
C ASN A 743 -12.09 -4.60 22.70
N ASP A 744 -12.63 -4.72 23.93
CA ASP A 744 -12.86 -3.59 24.85
C ASP A 744 -11.67 -3.29 25.77
N PHE A 745 -10.70 -4.19 25.84
CA PHE A 745 -9.49 -4.07 26.64
C PHE A 745 -8.23 -4.19 25.79
N THR A 746 -7.20 -3.48 26.17
CA THR A 746 -5.88 -3.58 25.52
C THR A 746 -5.20 -4.91 25.88
N THR A 747 -4.27 -5.38 25.06
CA THR A 747 -3.47 -6.58 25.34
C THR A 747 -2.76 -6.46 26.69
N ASN A 748 -2.24 -5.28 27.07
CA ASN A 748 -1.58 -5.07 28.35
C ASN A 748 -2.54 -5.21 29.55
N GLU A 749 -3.80 -4.78 29.40
CA GLU A 749 -4.82 -5.01 30.44
C GLU A 749 -5.18 -6.50 30.54
N MET A 750 -5.34 -7.17 29.39
CA MET A 750 -5.66 -8.61 29.37
C MET A 750 -4.56 -9.50 29.95
N MET A 751 -3.29 -9.07 29.88
CA MET A 751 -2.18 -9.75 30.57
C MET A 751 -2.38 -9.83 32.09
N CYS A 752 -3.07 -8.88 32.71
CA CYS A 752 -3.31 -8.88 34.16
C CYS A 752 -4.15 -10.07 34.62
N ILE A 753 -5.04 -10.57 33.77
CA ILE A 753 -5.91 -11.72 34.10
C ILE A 753 -5.39 -13.05 33.56
N ALA A 754 -4.52 -13.04 32.55
CA ALA A 754 -4.03 -14.25 31.90
C ALA A 754 -3.20 -15.16 32.84
N ASP A 755 -3.41 -16.46 32.78
CA ASP A 755 -2.61 -17.49 33.42
C ASP A 755 -1.56 -18.08 32.46
N LEU A 756 -1.82 -18.05 31.15
CA LEU A 756 -0.91 -18.40 30.08
C LEU A 756 -1.02 -17.40 28.96
N LEU A 757 0.11 -16.94 28.42
CA LEU A 757 0.16 -16.21 27.15
C LEU A 757 0.53 -17.17 26.01
N VAL A 758 -0.28 -17.22 24.98
CA VAL A 758 0.00 -17.84 23.69
C VAL A 758 0.22 -16.72 22.68
N THR A 759 1.36 -16.69 22.04
CA THR A 759 1.68 -15.67 21.04
C THR A 759 2.61 -16.24 19.97
N ASP A 760 3.05 -15.38 19.05
CA ASP A 760 3.97 -15.75 17.98
C ASP A 760 5.13 -14.75 17.86
N TYR A 761 5.12 -13.84 16.90
CA TYR A 761 6.20 -12.87 16.62
C TYR A 761 5.93 -11.49 17.23
N SER A 762 5.41 -11.44 18.45
CA SER A 762 4.97 -10.21 19.11
C SER A 762 5.92 -9.74 20.21
N SER A 763 6.16 -8.43 20.28
CA SER A 763 6.95 -7.80 21.39
C SER A 763 6.23 -7.86 22.75
N VAL A 764 4.97 -8.28 22.80
CA VAL A 764 4.20 -8.45 24.05
C VAL A 764 4.88 -9.38 25.08
N ILE A 765 5.77 -10.27 24.60
CA ILE A 765 6.55 -11.17 25.46
C ILE A 765 7.43 -10.44 26.47
N PHE A 766 7.93 -9.26 26.11
CA PHE A 766 8.77 -8.47 27.01
C PHE A 766 7.95 -7.94 28.19
N GLU A 767 6.78 -7.34 27.94
CA GLU A 767 5.89 -6.86 28.98
C GLU A 767 5.35 -8.02 29.83
N TYR A 768 4.90 -9.10 29.19
CA TYR A 768 4.35 -10.25 29.91
C TYR A 768 5.39 -10.94 30.80
N SER A 769 6.66 -10.94 30.38
CA SER A 769 7.75 -11.50 31.19
C SER A 769 7.84 -10.87 32.58
N LEU A 770 7.48 -9.57 32.74
CA LEU A 770 7.50 -8.88 34.03
C LEU A 770 6.48 -9.39 35.03
N LEU A 771 5.44 -10.08 34.56
CA LEU A 771 4.41 -10.66 35.42
C LEU A 771 4.81 -12.03 36.01
N ASN A 772 5.96 -12.59 35.63
CA ASN A 772 6.44 -13.90 36.06
C ASN A 772 5.42 -15.00 35.84
N LYS A 773 4.80 -15.03 34.64
CA LYS A 773 3.80 -16.02 34.27
C LYS A 773 4.25 -16.81 33.04
N PRO A 774 3.75 -18.05 32.85
CA PRO A 774 4.13 -18.89 31.73
C PRO A 774 3.67 -18.28 30.37
N MET A 775 4.51 -18.47 29.34
CA MET A 775 4.18 -18.14 27.97
C MET A 775 4.69 -19.20 26.99
N VAL A 776 4.00 -19.37 25.88
CA VAL A 776 4.34 -20.32 24.83
C VAL A 776 4.15 -19.66 23.45
N PHE A 777 4.81 -20.24 22.46
CA PHE A 777 4.93 -19.66 21.12
C PHE A 777 4.35 -20.61 20.09
N TYR A 778 3.37 -20.13 19.31
CA TYR A 778 2.78 -20.87 18.21
C TYR A 778 3.24 -20.25 16.89
N CYS A 779 4.19 -20.90 16.22
CA CYS A 779 4.89 -20.39 15.04
C CYS A 779 4.90 -21.47 13.94
N TYR A 780 3.72 -21.79 13.40
CA TYR A 780 3.55 -22.80 12.34
C TYR A 780 4.28 -22.41 11.05
N ASP A 781 4.42 -21.11 10.79
CA ASP A 781 5.01 -20.50 9.60
C ASP A 781 6.45 -19.98 9.85
N TYR A 782 7.18 -20.54 10.81
CA TYR A 782 8.49 -20.02 11.22
C TYR A 782 9.50 -19.94 10.07
N ASP A 783 9.52 -20.93 9.20
CA ASP A 783 10.47 -21.00 8.08
C ASP A 783 10.07 -20.06 6.90
N GLU A 784 8.82 -19.61 6.86
CA GLU A 784 8.27 -18.70 5.84
C GLU A 784 8.18 -17.24 6.32
N TYR A 785 8.35 -17.01 7.62
CA TYR A 785 8.22 -15.68 8.19
C TYR A 785 9.38 -14.77 7.78
N ASN A 786 9.10 -13.76 6.99
CA ASN A 786 10.08 -12.95 6.24
C ASN A 786 10.71 -11.78 7.00
N ARG A 787 10.56 -11.69 8.32
CA ARG A 787 11.17 -10.64 9.14
C ARG A 787 12.28 -11.20 10.02
N ASP A 788 13.45 -10.60 9.95
CA ASP A 788 14.58 -10.93 10.81
C ASP A 788 14.36 -10.50 12.27
N PHE A 789 14.98 -11.22 13.18
CA PHE A 789 14.94 -11.00 14.62
C PHE A 789 16.31 -10.60 15.17
N TYR A 790 16.32 -9.88 16.32
CA TYR A 790 17.53 -9.60 17.10
C TYR A 790 17.86 -10.71 18.09
N LEU A 791 16.91 -11.56 18.41
CA LEU A 791 17.07 -12.70 19.29
C LEU A 791 17.09 -14.01 18.49
N ASP A 792 17.80 -15.01 19.02
CA ASP A 792 17.75 -16.36 18.51
C ASP A 792 16.42 -16.99 18.94
N TYR A 793 15.52 -17.17 17.99
CA TYR A 793 14.14 -17.56 18.29
C TYR A 793 14.02 -18.93 18.98
N GLU A 794 14.92 -19.86 18.70
CA GLU A 794 14.89 -21.19 19.32
C GLU A 794 15.54 -21.21 20.72
N LYS A 795 16.56 -20.36 20.95
CA LYS A 795 17.36 -20.39 22.17
C LYS A 795 16.97 -19.36 23.20
N ASP A 796 16.57 -18.14 22.75
CA ASP A 796 16.38 -17.01 23.64
C ASP A 796 14.93 -16.86 24.15
N LEU A 797 13.94 -17.55 23.55
CA LEU A 797 12.56 -17.44 24.00
C LEU A 797 12.34 -17.95 25.43
N PRO A 798 11.56 -17.21 26.26
CA PRO A 798 11.29 -17.58 27.65
C PRO A 798 10.11 -18.58 27.79
N GLY A 799 9.92 -19.45 26.82
CA GLY A 799 8.84 -20.46 26.79
C GLY A 799 9.05 -21.50 25.71
N GLN A 800 8.13 -22.44 25.59
CA GLN A 800 8.18 -23.50 24.60
C GLN A 800 7.68 -23.02 23.24
N LEU A 801 8.37 -23.41 22.17
CA LEU A 801 8.00 -23.16 20.79
C LEU A 801 7.25 -24.37 20.23
N PHE A 802 6.08 -24.13 19.64
CA PHE A 802 5.24 -25.08 18.95
C PHE A 802 5.15 -24.71 17.46
N ARG A 803 5.33 -25.68 16.58
CA ARG A 803 5.18 -25.52 15.13
C ARG A 803 3.93 -26.26 14.59
N SER A 804 3.32 -27.08 15.40
CA SER A 804 2.12 -27.86 15.08
C SER A 804 0.91 -27.39 15.90
N TYR A 805 -0.24 -27.28 15.25
CA TYR A 805 -1.50 -26.94 15.94
C TYR A 805 -1.87 -28.03 16.97
N ALA A 806 -1.72 -29.31 16.64
CA ALA A 806 -2.05 -30.42 17.55
C ALA A 806 -1.23 -30.36 18.83
N GLU A 807 0.08 -30.10 18.75
CA GLU A 807 0.96 -30.03 19.92
C GLU A 807 0.58 -28.88 20.86
N ILE A 808 0.24 -27.69 20.32
CA ILE A 808 -0.15 -26.56 21.15
C ILE A 808 -1.56 -26.75 21.72
N GLU A 809 -2.49 -27.36 20.99
CA GLU A 809 -3.81 -27.72 21.50
C GLU A 809 -3.70 -28.67 22.68
N ASP A 810 -2.91 -29.74 22.55
CA ASP A 810 -2.64 -30.70 23.62
C ASP A 810 -2.04 -30.02 24.87
N TYR A 811 -1.08 -29.11 24.69
CA TYR A 811 -0.45 -28.37 25.77
C TYR A 811 -1.47 -27.46 26.50
N ILE A 812 -2.27 -26.71 25.76
CA ILE A 812 -3.30 -25.83 26.33
C ILE A 812 -4.34 -26.64 27.11
N CYS A 813 -4.80 -27.73 26.52
CA CYS A 813 -5.83 -28.57 27.12
C CYS A 813 -5.32 -29.38 28.34
N ALA A 814 -4.01 -29.67 28.40
CA ALA A 814 -3.42 -30.28 29.60
C ALA A 814 -3.55 -29.37 30.82
N GLY A 815 -3.39 -28.06 30.67
CA GLY A 815 -3.62 -27.07 31.76
C GLY A 815 -2.52 -27.00 32.80
N ASP A 816 -1.39 -27.70 32.63
CA ASP A 816 -0.23 -27.69 33.54
C ASP A 816 0.79 -26.64 33.05
N PHE A 817 0.47 -25.36 33.25
CA PHE A 817 1.31 -24.28 32.81
C PHE A 817 2.42 -23.97 33.80
N ARG A 818 3.66 -24.03 33.34
CA ARG A 818 4.84 -23.75 34.16
C ARG A 818 5.69 -22.66 33.57
N GLU A 819 6.25 -21.83 34.45
CA GLU A 819 7.26 -20.85 34.07
C GLU A 819 8.48 -21.54 33.50
N SER A 820 9.03 -20.95 32.43
CA SER A 820 10.30 -21.42 31.87
C SER A 820 11.49 -21.03 32.76
N GLU A 821 12.44 -21.94 32.92
CA GLU A 821 13.72 -21.65 33.60
C GLU A 821 14.47 -20.48 32.93
N ARG A 822 14.22 -20.23 31.63
CA ARG A 822 14.80 -19.13 30.84
C ARG A 822 14.17 -17.76 31.13
N LEU A 823 13.02 -17.70 31.80
CA LEU A 823 12.28 -16.44 32.02
C LEU A 823 13.12 -15.40 32.74
N LYS A 824 13.82 -15.80 33.80
CA LYS A 824 14.66 -14.88 34.59
C LYS A 824 15.86 -14.34 33.80
N ASP A 825 16.50 -15.16 33.01
CA ASP A 825 17.61 -14.75 32.14
C ASP A 825 17.11 -13.81 31.03
N PHE A 826 15.93 -14.08 30.46
CA PHE A 826 15.26 -13.22 29.50
C PHE A 826 14.98 -11.82 30.08
N GLN A 827 14.39 -11.75 31.28
CA GLN A 827 14.16 -10.47 31.97
C GLN A 827 15.46 -9.70 32.20
N ASN A 828 16.49 -10.36 32.75
CA ASN A 828 17.79 -9.75 33.01
C ASN A 828 18.44 -9.21 31.73
N ARG A 829 18.28 -9.92 30.64
CA ARG A 829 18.87 -9.55 29.33
C ARG A 829 18.14 -8.39 28.66
N TYR A 830 16.80 -8.40 28.68
CA TYR A 830 16.00 -7.50 27.86
C TYR A 830 15.21 -6.46 28.65
N MET A 831 14.92 -6.69 29.93
CA MET A 831 14.00 -5.88 30.73
C MET A 831 14.62 -5.34 32.03
N SER A 832 15.95 -5.38 32.15
CA SER A 832 16.66 -5.04 33.40
C SER A 832 16.41 -3.63 33.92
N ALA A 833 15.99 -2.69 33.09
CA ALA A 833 15.67 -1.31 33.47
C ALA A 833 14.16 -1.07 33.71
N CYS A 834 13.31 -2.07 33.56
CA CYS A 834 11.86 -1.97 33.80
C CYS A 834 11.52 -2.43 35.22
N ASP A 835 11.75 -1.58 36.20
CA ASP A 835 11.63 -1.82 37.65
C ASP A 835 10.46 -1.06 38.31
N GLY A 836 9.52 -0.53 37.54
CA GLY A 836 8.38 0.27 38.00
C GLY A 836 8.67 1.77 38.17
N LYS A 837 9.89 2.25 37.80
CA LYS A 837 10.31 3.65 37.90
C LYS A 837 10.79 4.26 36.59
N SER A 838 10.47 3.62 35.48
CA SER A 838 10.87 4.07 34.14
C SER A 838 10.33 5.48 33.83
N GLY A 839 9.05 5.72 34.14
CA GLY A 839 8.39 7.01 33.92
C GLY A 839 9.04 8.14 34.75
N ASP A 840 9.43 7.86 35.98
CA ASP A 840 10.09 8.85 36.87
C ASP A 840 11.49 9.22 36.37
N ARG A 841 12.29 8.22 35.94
CA ARG A 841 13.61 8.46 35.35
C ARG A 841 13.51 9.29 34.05
N LEU A 842 12.58 8.96 33.20
CA LEU A 842 12.39 9.68 31.94
C LEU A 842 11.84 11.09 32.15
N ALA A 843 10.90 11.28 33.09
CA ALA A 843 10.38 12.60 33.42
C ALA A 843 11.50 13.53 33.88
N ARG A 844 12.35 13.07 34.79
CA ARG A 844 13.55 13.86 35.25
C ARG A 844 14.49 14.13 34.07
N ALA A 845 14.84 13.14 33.28
CA ALA A 845 15.74 13.34 32.13
C ALA A 845 15.20 14.34 31.11
N VAL A 846 13.89 14.39 30.90
CA VAL A 846 13.23 15.36 30.00
C VAL A 846 13.25 16.76 30.62
N GLU A 847 13.04 16.87 31.95
CA GLU A 847 13.17 18.14 32.71
C GLU A 847 14.60 18.64 32.71
N ASP A 848 15.60 17.79 32.94
CA ASP A 848 17.03 18.15 32.86
C ASP A 848 17.39 18.73 31.48
N LEU A 849 16.91 18.10 30.39
CA LEU A 849 17.09 18.61 29.01
C LEU A 849 16.38 19.96 28.78
N LEU A 850 15.31 20.24 29.50
CA LEU A 850 14.63 21.54 29.46
C LEU A 850 15.44 22.64 30.16
N GLU A 851 16.18 22.30 31.20
CA GLU A 851 17.04 23.23 31.94
C GLU A 851 18.38 23.52 31.24
N GLU A 852 18.96 22.54 30.50
CA GLU A 852 20.15 22.75 29.65
C GLU A 852 19.94 23.87 28.59
#